data_c4b1bcdd131be69c5f571ee8b417a105
#
_entry.id   c4b1bcdd131be69c5f571ee8b417a105
#
_cell.length_a   1.000
_cell.length_b   1.000
_cell.length_c   1.000
_cell.angle_alpha   90.00
_cell.angle_beta   90.00
_cell.angle_gamma   90.00
#
_symmetry.space_group_name_H-M   'P 1'
#
loop_
_entity.id
_entity.type
_entity.pdbx_description
1 polymer ?
#
loop_
_entity_poly.entity_id
_entity_poly.type
_entity_poly.pdbx_seq_one_letter_code
_entity_poly.pdbx_strand_id
1 'polypeptide(L)'
;MMPKYVYRFSEGDKDQKDLLGGKGANLAEMTRLGLPVPPGFTITTDACRAYLRDGAVPDELAVQVTTALREVEEELGRELGASEDPLLVSVRSGAKFSMPGMMETVLNIGLNDASVVGLAAASGDERFAWDSYRRLIQMFGKTVLDIDGEHFSAALDAKKAERGVKLDYELDVDALTELVEQYKAIVREQAGIDFPQDPRAQLDMATEAVFRSWNTERAHIYRRREKIPHDLGTAVNVCTMVFGNMGQTSGTGVCFTRDPSTGQSGVYGDYLVNAQGEDVVAGIRNTLSLADLERLDKTSYDELRAAMRKLETHYRDLCDIEFTIERGRLWLLQTRVGKRTAAAAFRVATQLVDERLITMDEALTRVTGDQLNQLMFPQFERTDGNDLLTRAMPASPGAAVGHIAFDNAEAIARSEAGESVILVRRETNPDDLPGMVAAAGVLTARGGKTSHAAVVARGMGKTCVCGADQLEVDAVGRTITVHGRDDLVLTSDDVIAIDGRTGDVFLGEVPVSDSPVMTYLRRGLEAALDAAGDVDARELVTSVDRLMSHADQVRRLVVRANADTPDDARHAIHRGAQGVGLCRTEHMFLGERKQYVQNLILARTDEERRRALAALLPLQKGDFVQMFETMNGKPMTVRLIDPPLHEFLPDLTELSVKVAVDRERGELDPADEALLAVVRRSHEDNPMLGLRGVRLLLTMPGLIELQVRAIAEAAVERLHAGGDPHPEIMIPLVGSVRELQIARERTEAVLAEVSAESGFELDFPIGCMIELPRAAVSADTIAEEADFFSFGTNDLTQTTWGFSRDDVEGVFFKEYLDEGVFGVSPFETVDERGVGRMVEMGVERGRATKPGLKMGVCGEQGGDPDSIQFFHRTGLDYVSCSPFRVPVARLESGRAAIFFPQAARVAEEG
;
A
#
# COMPACT_ATOMS: atom_id res chain seq x y z
N MET A 1 -38.91 -3.46 20.77
CA MET A 1 -37.94 -3.12 21.87
C MET A 1 -37.38 -1.77 21.52
N MET A 2 -37.21 -0.90 22.52
CA MET A 2 -36.52 0.35 22.31
C MET A 2 -35.05 0.05 21.92
N PRO A 3 -34.44 0.79 21.00
CA PRO A 3 -33.03 0.60 20.65
C PRO A 3 -32.15 0.84 21.86
N LYS A 4 -31.15 0.01 22.07
CA LYS A 4 -30.15 0.17 23.13
C LYS A 4 -28.96 0.92 22.55
N TYR A 5 -28.76 2.15 23.01
CA TYR A 5 -27.69 3.03 22.54
C TYR A 5 -26.51 3.13 23.52
N VAL A 6 -26.68 2.67 24.78
CA VAL A 6 -25.63 2.79 25.81
C VAL A 6 -25.30 1.42 26.40
N TYR A 7 -24.03 1.13 26.48
CA TYR A 7 -23.48 -0.11 27.06
C TYR A 7 -22.42 0.21 28.10
N ARG A 8 -22.59 -0.31 29.32
CA ARG A 8 -21.50 -0.30 30.32
C ARG A 8 -20.34 -1.13 29.80
N PHE A 9 -19.10 -0.83 30.24
CA PHE A 9 -17.93 -1.65 29.86
C PHE A 9 -18.05 -3.11 30.29
N SER A 10 -18.86 -3.41 31.30
CA SER A 10 -19.17 -4.80 31.70
C SER A 10 -20.14 -5.54 30.77
N GLU A 11 -20.81 -4.86 29.84
CA GLU A 11 -21.86 -5.42 28.97
C GLU A 11 -21.41 -5.76 27.54
N GLY A 12 -20.22 -5.34 27.14
CA GLY A 12 -19.66 -5.53 25.81
C GLY A 12 -18.50 -6.53 25.74
N ASP A 13 -18.02 -6.75 24.52
CA ASP A 13 -16.83 -7.56 24.23
C ASP A 13 -16.07 -7.08 22.98
N LYS A 14 -14.90 -7.66 22.71
CA LYS A 14 -14.01 -7.30 21.61
C LYS A 14 -14.60 -7.52 20.21
N ASP A 15 -15.63 -8.37 20.07
CA ASP A 15 -16.23 -8.75 18.79
C ASP A 15 -17.29 -7.75 18.35
N GLN A 16 -17.74 -6.86 19.26
CA GLN A 16 -18.75 -5.84 19.02
C GLN A 16 -18.16 -4.50 18.50
N LYS A 17 -17.08 -4.53 17.74
CA LYS A 17 -16.43 -3.30 17.20
C LYS A 17 -17.33 -2.49 16.26
N ASP A 18 -18.28 -3.11 15.58
CA ASP A 18 -19.23 -2.41 14.73
C ASP A 18 -20.18 -1.53 15.53
N LEU A 19 -20.54 -1.97 16.73
CA LEU A 19 -21.48 -1.30 17.63
C LEU A 19 -20.79 -0.36 18.61
N LEU A 20 -19.71 -0.82 19.25
CA LEU A 20 -19.02 -0.10 20.34
C LEU A 20 -17.79 0.68 19.86
N GLY A 21 -17.45 0.56 18.58
CA GLY A 21 -16.17 1.02 18.04
C GLY A 21 -14.97 0.24 18.57
N GLY A 22 -13.79 0.47 18.03
CA GLY A 22 -12.59 -0.26 18.45
C GLY A 22 -12.20 0.02 19.91
N LYS A 23 -12.30 1.27 20.36
CA LYS A 23 -11.93 1.66 21.73
C LYS A 23 -12.93 1.11 22.75
N GLY A 24 -14.23 1.28 22.52
CA GLY A 24 -15.27 0.80 23.45
C GLY A 24 -15.27 -0.72 23.59
N ALA A 25 -15.16 -1.46 22.48
CA ALA A 25 -15.06 -2.92 22.48
C ALA A 25 -13.83 -3.41 23.27
N ASN A 26 -12.69 -2.75 23.13
CA ASN A 26 -11.47 -3.13 23.87
C ASN A 26 -11.54 -2.74 25.36
N LEU A 27 -12.16 -1.60 25.73
CA LEU A 27 -12.44 -1.25 27.15
C LEU A 27 -13.34 -2.31 27.79
N ALA A 28 -14.39 -2.71 27.09
CA ALA A 28 -15.28 -3.77 27.56
C ALA A 28 -14.54 -5.09 27.75
N GLU A 29 -13.73 -5.50 26.79
CA GLU A 29 -12.96 -6.74 26.87
C GLU A 29 -11.95 -6.72 28.03
N MET A 30 -11.22 -5.60 28.24
CA MET A 30 -10.32 -5.47 29.39
C MET A 30 -11.08 -5.58 30.70
N THR A 31 -12.28 -4.99 30.82
CA THR A 31 -13.15 -5.11 31.99
C THR A 31 -13.57 -6.55 32.23
N ARG A 32 -14.00 -7.27 31.17
CA ARG A 32 -14.32 -8.71 31.25
C ARG A 32 -13.15 -9.58 31.71
N LEU A 33 -11.96 -9.21 31.29
CA LEU A 33 -10.73 -9.88 31.71
C LEU A 33 -10.37 -9.57 33.19
N GLY A 34 -11.11 -8.69 33.87
CA GLY A 34 -10.82 -8.29 35.25
C GLY A 34 -9.55 -7.44 35.35
N LEU A 35 -9.22 -6.69 34.33
CA LEU A 35 -8.13 -5.72 34.32
C LEU A 35 -8.61 -4.38 34.92
N PRO A 36 -7.71 -3.58 35.50
CA PRO A 36 -8.07 -2.32 36.13
C PRO A 36 -8.41 -1.25 35.11
N VAL A 37 -9.65 -1.23 34.66
CA VAL A 37 -10.22 -0.23 33.73
C VAL A 37 -11.03 0.77 34.53
N PRO A 38 -10.87 2.10 34.34
CA PRO A 38 -11.74 3.07 34.96
C PRO A 38 -13.20 2.83 34.57
N PRO A 39 -14.16 2.86 35.52
CA PRO A 39 -15.58 2.67 35.23
C PRO A 39 -16.10 3.64 34.16
N GLY A 40 -17.05 3.17 33.36
CA GLY A 40 -17.62 3.98 32.30
C GLY A 40 -18.60 3.23 31.41
N PHE A 41 -18.98 3.88 30.31
CA PHE A 41 -19.90 3.32 29.33
C PHE A 41 -19.58 3.81 27.91
N THR A 42 -20.09 3.09 26.93
CA THR A 42 -19.97 3.44 25.51
C THR A 42 -21.32 3.78 24.93
N ILE A 43 -21.44 4.94 24.28
CA ILE A 43 -22.56 5.30 23.41
C ILE A 43 -22.25 4.75 22.01
N THR A 44 -23.18 4.00 21.44
CA THR A 44 -22.96 3.19 20.24
C THR A 44 -22.80 3.99 18.95
N THR A 45 -22.21 3.36 17.93
CA THR A 45 -22.17 3.89 16.55
C THR A 45 -23.58 4.08 15.97
N ASP A 46 -24.56 3.28 16.41
CA ASP A 46 -25.97 3.44 16.02
C ASP A 46 -26.56 4.78 16.45
N ALA A 47 -26.23 5.25 17.64
CA ALA A 47 -26.64 6.56 18.11
C ALA A 47 -26.04 7.68 17.24
N CYS A 48 -24.77 7.56 16.89
CA CYS A 48 -24.10 8.48 15.96
C CYS A 48 -24.76 8.48 14.58
N ARG A 49 -25.03 7.30 14.01
CA ARG A 49 -25.70 7.19 12.71
C ARG A 49 -27.10 7.81 12.72
N ALA A 50 -27.84 7.60 13.80
CA ALA A 50 -29.15 8.24 13.99
C ALA A 50 -29.02 9.77 14.04
N TYR A 51 -28.07 10.28 14.83
CA TYR A 51 -27.78 11.71 14.90
C TYR A 51 -27.38 12.32 13.54
N LEU A 52 -26.48 11.67 12.81
CA LEU A 52 -26.02 12.16 11.49
C LEU A 52 -27.13 12.14 10.44
N ARG A 53 -28.09 11.22 10.54
CA ARG A 53 -29.23 11.10 9.62
C ARG A 53 -30.32 12.13 9.94
N ASP A 54 -30.67 12.28 11.23
CA ASP A 54 -31.84 13.00 11.67
C ASP A 54 -31.50 14.45 12.11
N GLY A 55 -30.24 14.77 12.28
CA GLY A 55 -29.74 16.09 12.73
C GLY A 55 -30.02 16.36 14.23
N ALA A 56 -30.48 15.37 14.96
CA ALA A 56 -30.79 15.46 16.40
C ALA A 56 -30.44 14.15 17.11
N VAL A 57 -30.13 14.28 18.39
CA VAL A 57 -29.88 13.15 19.28
C VAL A 57 -31.16 12.35 19.47
N PRO A 58 -31.15 11.00 19.40
CA PRO A 58 -32.34 10.19 19.71
C PRO A 58 -32.91 10.47 21.12
N ASP A 59 -34.21 10.62 21.25
CA ASP A 59 -34.85 10.95 22.54
C ASP A 59 -34.52 9.93 23.65
N GLU A 60 -34.39 8.66 23.32
CA GLU A 60 -34.06 7.59 24.25
C GLU A 60 -32.60 7.67 24.78
N LEU A 61 -31.69 8.33 24.05
CA LEU A 61 -30.28 8.40 24.42
C LEU A 61 -30.08 9.13 25.74
N ALA A 62 -30.79 10.26 25.96
CA ALA A 62 -30.66 11.06 27.16
C ALA A 62 -31.01 10.26 28.44
N VAL A 63 -32.03 9.43 28.36
CA VAL A 63 -32.47 8.55 29.47
C VAL A 63 -31.42 7.45 29.72
N GLN A 64 -30.92 6.83 28.69
CA GLN A 64 -29.94 5.75 28.79
C GLN A 64 -28.60 6.27 29.35
N VAL A 65 -28.12 7.43 28.88
CA VAL A 65 -26.91 8.10 29.40
C VAL A 65 -27.08 8.45 30.91
N THR A 66 -28.24 8.99 31.29
CA THR A 66 -28.54 9.30 32.70
C THR A 66 -28.50 8.05 33.58
N THR A 67 -29.06 6.93 33.10
CA THR A 67 -29.06 5.66 33.82
C THR A 67 -27.64 5.13 33.99
N ALA A 68 -26.85 5.08 32.89
CA ALA A 68 -25.47 4.58 32.90
C ALA A 68 -24.55 5.46 33.78
N LEU A 69 -24.72 6.79 33.71
CA LEU A 69 -23.97 7.72 34.54
C LEU A 69 -24.23 7.51 36.02
N ARG A 70 -25.52 7.40 36.42
CA ARG A 70 -25.90 7.12 37.82
C ARG A 70 -25.27 5.81 38.33
N GLU A 71 -25.27 4.78 37.52
CA GLU A 71 -24.63 3.50 37.90
C GLU A 71 -23.11 3.65 38.10
N VAL A 72 -22.43 4.50 37.31
CA VAL A 72 -20.99 4.84 37.50
C VAL A 72 -20.81 5.64 38.81
N GLU A 73 -21.70 6.61 39.08
CA GLU A 73 -21.69 7.40 40.31
C GLU A 73 -21.89 6.53 41.55
N GLU A 74 -22.85 5.60 41.52
CA GLU A 74 -23.11 4.64 42.61
C GLU A 74 -21.92 3.71 42.84
N GLU A 75 -21.28 3.22 41.76
CA GLU A 75 -20.08 2.35 41.83
C GLU A 75 -18.88 3.04 42.48
N LEU A 76 -18.72 4.34 42.22
CA LEU A 76 -17.57 5.14 42.71
C LEU A 76 -17.87 5.92 44.00
N GLY A 77 -19.16 6.07 44.37
CA GLY A 77 -19.59 6.91 45.46
C GLY A 77 -19.32 8.39 45.26
N ARG A 78 -19.32 8.87 44.03
CA ARG A 78 -19.06 10.25 43.61
C ARG A 78 -20.10 10.69 42.57
N GLU A 79 -20.48 11.97 42.59
CA GLU A 79 -21.40 12.54 41.60
C GLU A 79 -20.68 13.42 40.58
N LEU A 80 -21.15 13.43 39.33
CA LEU A 80 -20.58 14.24 38.27
C LEU A 80 -20.65 15.74 38.63
N GLY A 81 -19.46 16.36 38.71
CA GLY A 81 -19.33 17.78 39.01
C GLY A 81 -19.78 18.19 40.40
N ALA A 82 -19.85 17.28 41.36
CA ALA A 82 -20.13 17.62 42.77
C ALA A 82 -19.16 18.66 43.32
N SER A 83 -19.63 19.46 44.26
CA SER A 83 -18.81 20.49 44.93
C SER A 83 -17.80 19.93 45.94
N GLU A 84 -17.91 18.64 46.29
CA GLU A 84 -16.99 17.89 47.16
C GLU A 84 -16.60 16.60 46.45
N ASP A 85 -15.29 16.28 46.31
CA ASP A 85 -14.75 15.12 45.64
C ASP A 85 -15.47 14.75 44.32
N PRO A 86 -15.48 15.65 43.33
CA PRO A 86 -16.27 15.48 42.11
C PRO A 86 -15.87 14.26 41.28
N LEU A 87 -16.87 13.53 40.74
CA LEU A 87 -16.62 12.66 39.61
C LEU A 87 -16.35 13.54 38.38
N LEU A 88 -15.28 13.23 37.67
CA LEU A 88 -14.98 13.81 36.38
C LEU A 88 -14.89 12.69 35.34
N VAL A 89 -15.30 12.99 34.10
CA VAL A 89 -15.26 12.04 33.02
C VAL A 89 -14.55 12.58 31.75
N SER A 90 -14.01 11.69 30.97
CA SER A 90 -13.54 11.98 29.62
C SER A 90 -14.58 11.51 28.59
N VAL A 91 -14.72 12.26 27.50
CA VAL A 91 -15.55 11.92 26.35
C VAL A 91 -14.62 11.71 25.17
N ARG A 92 -14.52 10.47 24.69
CA ARG A 92 -13.55 10.05 23.68
C ARG A 92 -14.25 9.40 22.50
N SER A 93 -13.88 9.78 21.29
CA SER A 93 -14.30 9.08 20.08
C SER A 93 -13.79 7.63 20.03
N GLY A 94 -14.56 6.76 19.38
CA GLY A 94 -14.23 5.34 19.25
C GLY A 94 -14.78 4.74 17.95
N ALA A 95 -14.22 5.11 16.81
CA ALA A 95 -14.60 4.49 15.53
C ALA A 95 -14.14 3.03 15.46
N LYS A 96 -14.75 2.22 14.57
CA LYS A 96 -14.34 0.84 14.29
C LYS A 96 -12.86 0.74 13.91
N PHE A 97 -12.40 1.66 13.06
CA PHE A 97 -11.01 1.81 12.64
C PHE A 97 -10.34 2.97 13.37
N SER A 98 -9.07 2.80 13.72
CA SER A 98 -8.30 3.86 14.37
C SER A 98 -8.02 5.00 13.38
N MET A 99 -8.40 6.21 13.73
CA MET A 99 -8.22 7.44 12.94
C MET A 99 -7.45 8.48 13.78
N PRO A 100 -6.12 8.34 13.96
CA PRO A 100 -5.33 9.17 14.85
C PRO A 100 -5.40 10.66 14.46
N GLY A 101 -5.70 11.53 15.43
CA GLY A 101 -5.78 12.98 15.20
C GLY A 101 -6.99 13.47 14.39
N MET A 102 -7.84 12.55 13.88
CA MET A 102 -9.00 12.92 13.05
C MET A 102 -10.28 13.14 13.84
N MET A 103 -10.34 12.60 15.06
CA MET A 103 -11.55 12.58 15.88
C MET A 103 -11.29 13.25 17.23
N GLU A 104 -12.34 13.81 17.82
CA GLU A 104 -12.25 14.66 19.00
C GLU A 104 -12.24 13.87 20.31
N THR A 105 -11.64 14.51 21.34
CA THR A 105 -11.62 14.05 22.74
C THR A 105 -11.81 15.27 23.64
N VAL A 106 -12.61 15.14 24.70
CA VAL A 106 -12.77 16.16 25.73
C VAL A 106 -12.53 15.54 27.10
N LEU A 107 -11.59 16.09 27.85
CA LEU A 107 -11.20 15.60 29.17
C LEU A 107 -11.80 16.52 30.27
N ASN A 108 -11.83 16.01 31.48
CA ASN A 108 -12.22 16.77 32.71
C ASN A 108 -13.67 17.30 32.70
N ILE A 109 -14.57 16.67 31.93
CA ILE A 109 -16.00 16.98 31.95
C ILE A 109 -16.53 16.83 33.38
N GLY A 110 -17.24 17.83 33.89
CA GLY A 110 -17.72 17.92 35.25
C GLY A 110 -17.06 19.05 36.03
N LEU A 111 -15.93 19.63 35.54
CA LEU A 111 -15.34 20.80 36.19
C LEU A 111 -16.15 22.06 35.87
N ASN A 112 -16.41 22.80 36.92
CA ASN A 112 -17.05 24.11 36.91
C ASN A 112 -16.52 24.95 38.10
N ASP A 113 -17.04 26.14 38.32
CA ASP A 113 -16.57 27.06 39.36
C ASP A 113 -16.70 26.51 40.80
N ALA A 114 -17.65 25.59 41.03
CA ALA A 114 -17.85 24.94 42.32
C ALA A 114 -17.01 23.66 42.48
N SER A 115 -17.00 22.80 41.44
CA SER A 115 -16.33 21.51 41.52
C SER A 115 -14.81 21.62 41.46
N VAL A 116 -14.22 22.70 40.89
CA VAL A 116 -12.77 22.93 40.92
C VAL A 116 -12.25 23.08 42.35
N VAL A 117 -13.01 23.75 43.23
CA VAL A 117 -12.67 23.88 44.65
C VAL A 117 -12.74 22.53 45.37
N GLY A 118 -13.76 21.70 45.05
CA GLY A 118 -13.87 20.34 45.57
C GLY A 118 -12.70 19.45 45.09
N LEU A 119 -12.30 19.56 43.84
CA LEU A 119 -11.16 18.83 43.32
C LEU A 119 -9.84 19.25 43.96
N ALA A 120 -9.66 20.57 44.25
CA ALA A 120 -8.49 21.08 44.94
C ALA A 120 -8.41 20.52 46.37
N ALA A 121 -9.54 20.49 47.08
CA ALA A 121 -9.61 19.91 48.44
C ALA A 121 -9.35 18.39 48.43
N ALA A 122 -9.96 17.64 47.52
CA ALA A 122 -9.82 16.17 47.40
C ALA A 122 -8.41 15.75 46.95
N SER A 123 -7.80 16.51 46.05
CA SER A 123 -6.44 16.24 45.58
C SER A 123 -5.37 16.69 46.58
N GLY A 124 -5.63 17.76 47.36
CA GLY A 124 -4.62 18.44 48.13
C GLY A 124 -3.67 19.29 47.31
N ASP A 125 -4.02 19.60 46.05
CA ASP A 125 -3.21 20.36 45.11
C ASP A 125 -4.11 21.35 44.31
N GLU A 126 -4.13 22.59 44.77
CA GLU A 126 -4.93 23.64 44.12
C GLU A 126 -4.45 23.92 42.69
N ARG A 127 -3.14 23.89 42.47
CA ARG A 127 -2.57 24.13 41.15
C ARG A 127 -3.07 23.10 40.15
N PHE A 128 -3.04 21.82 40.54
CA PHE A 128 -3.56 20.71 39.71
C PHE A 128 -5.04 20.93 39.35
N ALA A 129 -5.86 21.34 40.30
CA ALA A 129 -7.29 21.53 40.05
C ALA A 129 -7.56 22.68 39.06
N TRP A 130 -6.90 23.81 39.26
CA TRP A 130 -7.07 24.96 38.36
C TRP A 130 -6.48 24.74 36.97
N ASP A 131 -5.33 24.06 36.85
CA ASP A 131 -4.80 23.67 35.55
C ASP A 131 -5.73 22.69 34.83
N SER A 132 -6.34 21.73 35.53
CA SER A 132 -7.33 20.82 34.95
C SER A 132 -8.57 21.56 34.45
N TYR A 133 -9.02 22.59 35.16
CA TYR A 133 -10.15 23.41 34.72
C TYR A 133 -9.80 24.29 33.51
N ARG A 134 -8.63 24.91 33.51
CA ARG A 134 -8.10 25.63 32.35
C ARG A 134 -8.07 24.73 31.11
N ARG A 135 -7.51 23.53 31.24
CA ARG A 135 -7.43 22.55 30.14
C ARG A 135 -8.81 22.14 29.63
N LEU A 136 -9.80 21.94 30.52
CA LEU A 136 -11.17 21.68 30.10
C LEU A 136 -11.72 22.83 29.25
N ILE A 137 -11.63 24.09 29.70
CA ILE A 137 -12.19 25.23 28.97
C ILE A 137 -11.54 25.39 27.60
N GLN A 138 -10.21 25.23 27.52
CA GLN A 138 -9.47 25.28 26.27
C GLN A 138 -9.94 24.17 25.30
N MET A 139 -9.98 22.94 25.78
CA MET A 139 -10.34 21.77 24.96
C MET A 139 -11.81 21.82 24.56
N PHE A 140 -12.70 22.21 25.47
CA PHE A 140 -14.12 22.37 25.21
C PHE A 140 -14.38 23.49 24.19
N GLY A 141 -13.72 24.64 24.37
CA GLY A 141 -13.81 25.77 23.45
C GLY A 141 -13.41 25.39 22.03
N LYS A 142 -12.27 24.71 21.90
CA LYS A 142 -11.77 24.26 20.61
C LYS A 142 -12.63 23.17 19.97
N THR A 143 -12.99 22.15 20.72
CA THR A 143 -13.59 20.91 20.20
C THR A 143 -15.11 20.98 20.12
N VAL A 144 -15.76 21.59 21.11
CA VAL A 144 -17.24 21.60 21.24
C VAL A 144 -17.82 22.85 20.63
N LEU A 145 -17.17 24.00 20.85
CA LEU A 145 -17.63 25.30 20.40
C LEU A 145 -16.98 25.82 19.13
N ASP A 146 -16.05 25.04 18.55
CA ASP A 146 -15.35 25.35 17.29
C ASP A 146 -14.59 26.70 17.31
N ILE A 147 -14.04 27.05 18.46
CA ILE A 147 -13.24 28.26 18.65
C ILE A 147 -11.80 27.98 18.21
N ASP A 148 -11.18 28.91 17.47
CA ASP A 148 -9.79 28.79 17.10
C ASP A 148 -8.88 28.66 18.33
N GLY A 149 -8.12 27.57 18.40
CA GLY A 149 -7.20 27.26 19.49
C GLY A 149 -6.13 28.33 19.74
N GLU A 150 -5.81 29.15 18.73
CA GLU A 150 -4.84 30.22 18.81
C GLU A 150 -5.22 31.28 19.89
N HIS A 151 -6.51 31.56 20.05
CA HIS A 151 -6.99 32.49 21.10
C HIS A 151 -6.57 32.05 22.52
N PHE A 152 -6.71 30.74 22.79
CA PHE A 152 -6.31 30.15 24.06
C PHE A 152 -4.80 30.06 24.22
N SER A 153 -4.10 29.67 23.17
CA SER A 153 -2.63 29.57 23.19
C SER A 153 -1.96 30.92 23.39
N ALA A 154 -2.42 31.95 22.68
CA ALA A 154 -1.92 33.32 22.87
C ALA A 154 -2.13 33.88 24.31
N ALA A 155 -3.30 33.58 24.90
CA ALA A 155 -3.56 33.99 26.30
C ALA A 155 -2.65 33.24 27.29
N LEU A 156 -2.38 31.96 27.07
CA LEU A 156 -1.45 31.16 27.87
C LEU A 156 -0.02 31.70 27.77
N ASP A 157 0.44 31.97 26.55
CA ASP A 157 1.79 32.46 26.30
C ASP A 157 2.00 33.87 26.87
N ALA A 158 0.98 34.72 26.75
CA ALA A 158 1.00 36.03 27.38
C ALA A 158 1.12 35.91 28.92
N LYS A 159 0.38 34.98 29.53
CA LYS A 159 0.44 34.73 30.98
C LYS A 159 1.80 34.17 31.42
N LYS A 160 2.36 33.25 30.66
CA LYS A 160 3.73 32.73 30.88
C LYS A 160 4.76 33.87 30.83
N ALA A 161 4.67 34.72 29.81
CA ALA A 161 5.56 35.89 29.68
C ALA A 161 5.40 36.87 30.83
N GLU A 162 4.18 37.16 31.27
CA GLU A 162 3.88 38.02 32.42
C GLU A 162 4.51 37.50 33.72
N ARG A 163 4.45 36.19 33.95
CA ARG A 163 5.03 35.53 35.13
C ARG A 163 6.52 35.18 34.99
N GLY A 164 7.12 35.38 33.81
CA GLY A 164 8.53 35.10 33.54
C GLY A 164 8.88 33.61 33.54
N VAL A 165 7.90 32.73 33.23
CA VAL A 165 8.05 31.27 33.15
C VAL A 165 8.00 30.81 31.69
N LYS A 166 8.53 29.61 31.43
CA LYS A 166 8.55 29.04 30.07
C LYS A 166 7.55 27.89 29.87
N LEU A 167 7.27 27.15 30.92
CA LEU A 167 6.51 25.93 30.88
C LEU A 167 5.19 26.08 31.67
N ASP A 168 4.14 25.43 31.18
CA ASP A 168 2.78 25.52 31.73
C ASP A 168 2.73 25.10 33.21
N TYR A 169 3.53 24.07 33.58
CA TYR A 169 3.56 23.57 34.95
C TYR A 169 4.29 24.49 35.95
N GLU A 170 4.93 25.57 35.50
CA GLU A 170 5.58 26.58 36.32
C GLU A 170 4.60 27.71 36.74
N LEU A 171 3.40 27.76 36.11
CA LEU A 171 2.37 28.74 36.50
C LEU A 171 1.81 28.42 37.88
N ASP A 172 1.70 29.46 38.73
CA ASP A 172 1.10 29.37 40.07
C ASP A 172 -0.43 29.38 40.03
N VAL A 173 -1.06 29.19 41.19
CA VAL A 173 -2.53 29.13 41.34
C VAL A 173 -3.20 30.42 40.91
N ASP A 174 -2.64 31.56 41.26
CA ASP A 174 -3.20 32.87 40.93
C ASP A 174 -3.20 33.08 39.42
N ALA A 175 -2.09 32.77 38.74
CA ALA A 175 -1.99 32.87 37.30
C ALA A 175 -2.98 31.95 36.58
N LEU A 176 -3.16 30.72 37.06
CA LEU A 176 -4.11 29.77 36.50
C LEU A 176 -5.57 30.18 36.72
N THR A 177 -5.89 30.75 37.88
CA THR A 177 -7.22 31.30 38.16
C THR A 177 -7.55 32.47 37.25
N GLU A 178 -6.61 33.42 37.10
CA GLU A 178 -6.74 34.54 36.17
C GLU A 178 -6.92 34.07 34.72
N LEU A 179 -6.18 33.04 34.33
CA LEU A 179 -6.26 32.46 32.98
C LEU A 179 -7.59 31.74 32.73
N VAL A 180 -8.16 31.07 33.72
CA VAL A 180 -9.50 30.47 33.62
C VAL A 180 -10.55 31.55 33.34
N GLU A 181 -10.50 32.68 34.02
CA GLU A 181 -11.42 33.80 33.75
C GLU A 181 -11.22 34.40 32.34
N GLN A 182 -9.97 34.53 31.89
CA GLN A 182 -9.68 34.93 30.52
C GLN A 182 -10.24 33.96 29.49
N TYR A 183 -10.10 32.67 29.72
CA TYR A 183 -10.63 31.64 28.83
C TYR A 183 -12.17 31.64 28.76
N LYS A 184 -12.85 31.87 29.88
CA LYS A 184 -14.30 32.09 29.89
C LYS A 184 -14.70 33.34 29.10
N ALA A 185 -13.92 34.41 29.18
CA ALA A 185 -14.14 35.62 28.39
C ALA A 185 -13.97 35.32 26.88
N ILE A 186 -12.94 34.58 26.49
CA ILE A 186 -12.74 34.14 25.10
C ILE A 186 -13.93 33.31 24.60
N VAL A 187 -14.43 32.38 25.42
CA VAL A 187 -15.62 31.59 25.07
C VAL A 187 -16.82 32.49 24.82
N ARG A 188 -17.06 33.48 25.71
CA ARG A 188 -18.17 34.41 25.55
C ARG A 188 -18.03 35.29 24.32
N GLU A 189 -16.83 35.75 24.01
CA GLU A 189 -16.57 36.63 22.85
C GLU A 189 -16.68 35.87 21.53
N GLN A 190 -16.13 34.65 21.46
CA GLN A 190 -16.02 33.89 20.21
C GLN A 190 -17.28 33.07 19.93
N ALA A 191 -17.86 32.40 20.92
CA ALA A 191 -19.05 31.56 20.76
C ALA A 191 -20.38 32.26 21.13
N GLY A 192 -20.36 33.43 21.78
CA GLY A 192 -21.57 34.17 22.19
C GLY A 192 -22.33 33.54 23.34
N ILE A 193 -21.76 32.58 24.06
CA ILE A 193 -22.34 31.90 25.22
C ILE A 193 -21.37 31.90 26.38
N ASP A 194 -21.90 31.80 27.61
CA ASP A 194 -21.05 31.54 28.77
C ASP A 194 -20.57 30.06 28.75
N PHE A 195 -19.38 29.82 29.31
CA PHE A 195 -18.90 28.44 29.48
C PHE A 195 -19.89 27.65 30.36
N PRO A 196 -20.39 26.49 29.91
CA PRO A 196 -21.42 25.73 30.61
C PRO A 196 -20.99 25.30 32.01
N GLN A 197 -21.77 25.73 33.04
CA GLN A 197 -21.52 25.37 34.43
C GLN A 197 -22.26 24.09 34.86
N ASP A 198 -23.25 23.65 34.08
CA ASP A 198 -23.96 22.38 34.32
C ASP A 198 -23.12 21.22 33.74
N PRO A 199 -22.64 20.27 34.58
CA PRO A 199 -21.86 19.12 34.15
C PRO A 199 -22.58 18.23 33.15
N ARG A 200 -23.89 18.13 33.26
CA ARG A 200 -24.69 17.34 32.31
C ARG A 200 -24.75 17.99 30.94
N ALA A 201 -24.95 19.29 30.88
CA ALA A 201 -24.88 20.03 29.61
C ALA A 201 -23.51 19.92 28.96
N GLN A 202 -22.42 19.94 29.73
CA GLN A 202 -21.06 19.71 29.21
C GLN A 202 -20.95 18.32 28.57
N LEU A 203 -21.45 17.26 29.22
CA LEU A 203 -21.42 15.89 28.73
C LEU A 203 -22.22 15.72 27.43
N ASP A 204 -23.42 16.27 27.37
CA ASP A 204 -24.30 16.19 26.22
C ASP A 204 -23.70 16.93 25.02
N MET A 205 -23.21 18.16 25.22
CA MET A 205 -22.53 18.95 24.17
C MET A 205 -21.25 18.27 23.65
N ALA A 206 -20.44 17.68 24.53
CA ALA A 206 -19.24 16.95 24.15
C ALA A 206 -19.56 15.69 23.36
N THR A 207 -20.62 14.98 23.71
CA THR A 207 -21.11 13.79 22.97
C THR A 207 -21.52 14.16 21.54
N GLU A 208 -22.29 15.24 21.39
CA GLU A 208 -22.68 15.73 20.07
C GLU A 208 -21.49 16.20 19.23
N ALA A 209 -20.52 16.87 19.85
CA ALA A 209 -19.29 17.29 19.17
C ALA A 209 -18.50 16.10 18.62
N VAL A 210 -18.40 15.01 19.38
CA VAL A 210 -17.79 13.76 18.90
C VAL A 210 -18.57 13.17 17.72
N PHE A 211 -19.90 13.18 17.73
CA PHE A 211 -20.70 12.73 16.59
C PHE A 211 -20.44 13.59 15.35
N ARG A 212 -20.43 14.92 15.50
CA ARG A 212 -20.14 15.84 14.38
C ARG A 212 -18.75 15.66 13.81
N SER A 213 -17.77 15.30 14.66
CA SER A 213 -16.38 15.12 14.23
C SER A 213 -16.20 14.02 13.19
N TRP A 214 -17.14 13.07 13.09
CA TRP A 214 -17.15 12.06 12.02
C TRP A 214 -17.22 12.67 10.63
N ASN A 215 -17.92 13.78 10.45
CA ASN A 215 -18.13 14.42 9.15
C ASN A 215 -17.27 15.69 8.93
N THR A 216 -16.19 15.88 9.70
CA THR A 216 -15.21 16.93 9.40
C THR A 216 -14.45 16.61 8.11
N GLU A 217 -13.99 17.63 7.40
CA GLU A 217 -13.24 17.50 6.15
C GLU A 217 -12.00 16.60 6.33
N ARG A 218 -11.21 16.83 7.39
CA ARG A 218 -10.04 15.99 7.70
C ARG A 218 -10.40 14.52 7.91
N ALA A 219 -11.54 14.23 8.56
CA ALA A 219 -12.01 12.86 8.78
C ALA A 219 -12.48 12.21 7.46
N HIS A 220 -13.12 12.99 6.58
CA HIS A 220 -13.49 12.54 5.23
C HIS A 220 -12.26 12.20 4.39
N ILE A 221 -11.26 13.08 4.34
CA ILE A 221 -10.01 12.86 3.60
C ILE A 221 -9.29 11.61 4.12
N TYR A 222 -9.16 11.47 5.45
CA TYR A 222 -8.52 10.29 6.04
C TYR A 222 -9.25 8.99 5.69
N ARG A 223 -10.59 8.95 5.84
CA ARG A 223 -11.37 7.75 5.50
C ARG A 223 -11.25 7.37 4.04
N ARG A 224 -11.28 8.36 3.14
CA ARG A 224 -11.06 8.13 1.70
C ARG A 224 -9.70 7.47 1.46
N ARG A 225 -8.64 8.04 2.03
CA ARG A 225 -7.27 7.53 1.89
C ARG A 225 -7.11 6.10 2.43
N GLU A 226 -7.70 5.81 3.58
CA GLU A 226 -7.60 4.51 4.25
C GLU A 226 -8.70 3.52 3.82
N LYS A 227 -9.49 3.86 2.81
CA LYS A 227 -10.59 3.03 2.28
C LYS A 227 -11.64 2.65 3.35
N ILE A 228 -11.88 3.53 4.33
CA ILE A 228 -12.86 3.32 5.40
C ILE A 228 -14.25 3.78 4.93
N PRO A 229 -15.31 2.95 5.01
CA PRO A 229 -16.67 3.35 4.64
C PRO A 229 -17.17 4.56 5.41
N HIS A 230 -17.88 5.45 4.74
CA HIS A 230 -18.35 6.72 5.33
C HIS A 230 -19.56 6.56 6.25
N ASP A 231 -20.30 5.48 6.13
CA ASP A 231 -21.58 5.19 6.83
C ASP A 231 -21.42 4.50 8.18
N LEU A 232 -20.19 4.22 8.63
CA LEU A 232 -19.96 3.48 9.88
C LEU A 232 -20.30 4.29 11.14
N GLY A 233 -20.07 5.60 11.13
CA GLY A 233 -20.21 6.43 12.33
C GLY A 233 -19.11 6.18 13.37
N THR A 234 -19.19 6.87 14.51
CA THR A 234 -18.29 6.71 15.66
C THR A 234 -19.06 6.41 16.93
N ALA A 235 -18.51 5.56 17.79
CA ALA A 235 -18.97 5.45 19.16
C ALA A 235 -18.38 6.57 20.03
N VAL A 236 -18.97 6.82 21.19
CA VAL A 236 -18.48 7.75 22.20
C VAL A 236 -18.23 6.99 23.49
N ASN A 237 -17.01 7.05 24.00
CA ASN A 237 -16.64 6.40 25.25
C ASN A 237 -16.60 7.47 26.37
N VAL A 238 -17.49 7.32 27.34
CA VAL A 238 -17.51 8.12 28.57
C VAL A 238 -16.83 7.31 29.65
N CYS A 239 -15.66 7.79 30.09
CA CYS A 239 -14.80 7.06 31.02
C CYS A 239 -14.44 7.96 32.21
N THR A 240 -14.48 7.42 33.40
CA THR A 240 -14.00 8.10 34.60
C THR A 240 -12.58 8.62 34.39
N MET A 241 -12.33 9.86 34.78
CA MET A 241 -10.98 10.41 34.76
C MET A 241 -10.12 9.78 35.85
N VAL A 242 -8.92 9.43 35.47
CA VAL A 242 -7.80 9.03 36.35
C VAL A 242 -6.61 9.92 36.02
N PHE A 243 -5.88 10.34 37.04
CA PHE A 243 -4.92 11.42 36.89
C PHE A 243 -3.48 10.96 37.13
N GLY A 244 -2.66 11.01 36.09
CA GLY A 244 -1.23 10.76 36.18
C GLY A 244 -0.42 11.97 36.72
N ASN A 245 -1.05 13.12 36.91
CA ASN A 245 -0.43 14.36 37.41
C ASN A 245 -0.84 14.73 38.83
N MET A 246 -1.16 13.74 39.66
CA MET A 246 -1.43 13.91 41.10
C MET A 246 -0.20 13.66 42.00
N GLY A 247 0.96 14.23 41.63
CA GLY A 247 2.20 14.17 42.41
C GLY A 247 3.11 13.02 42.03
N GLN A 248 4.16 12.81 42.79
CA GLN A 248 5.30 11.94 42.49
C GLN A 248 4.97 10.42 42.47
N THR A 249 3.84 10.03 43.07
CA THR A 249 3.35 8.62 43.03
C THR A 249 2.35 8.38 41.88
N SER A 250 2.22 9.35 41.00
CA SER A 250 1.34 9.30 39.84
C SER A 250 2.15 9.46 38.57
N GLY A 251 1.65 8.92 37.46
CA GLY A 251 2.28 9.07 36.17
C GLY A 251 1.43 8.42 35.07
N THR A 252 1.85 8.56 33.84
CA THR A 252 1.18 7.98 32.69
C THR A 252 2.18 7.42 31.71
N GLY A 253 1.77 6.47 30.89
CA GLY A 253 2.68 5.85 29.92
C GLY A 253 1.97 5.11 28.82
N VAL A 254 2.77 4.75 27.85
CA VAL A 254 2.39 3.86 26.73
C VAL A 254 3.37 2.70 26.70
N CYS A 255 2.89 1.50 26.57
CA CYS A 255 3.75 0.33 26.48
C CYS A 255 3.32 -0.66 25.39
N PHE A 256 4.27 -1.46 24.96
CA PHE A 256 4.10 -2.52 23.97
C PHE A 256 4.56 -3.83 24.57
N THR A 257 3.82 -4.90 24.31
CA THR A 257 4.16 -6.25 24.79
C THR A 257 5.37 -6.85 24.09
N ARG A 258 5.73 -6.29 22.93
CA ARG A 258 6.96 -6.58 22.16
C ARG A 258 7.43 -5.29 21.53
N ASP A 259 8.71 -5.21 21.18
CA ASP A 259 9.24 -4.06 20.44
C ASP A 259 8.53 -3.91 19.07
N PRO A 260 7.81 -2.82 18.82
CA PRO A 260 7.10 -2.61 17.57
C PRO A 260 8.02 -2.38 16.37
N SER A 261 9.30 -2.08 16.59
CA SER A 261 10.29 -1.86 15.54
C SER A 261 11.00 -3.14 15.15
N THR A 262 11.42 -3.94 16.13
CA THR A 262 12.21 -5.15 15.92
C THR A 262 11.43 -6.45 16.08
N GLY A 263 10.32 -6.46 16.80
CA GLY A 263 9.55 -7.65 17.16
C GLY A 263 10.13 -8.43 18.35
N GLN A 264 11.18 -7.95 18.98
CA GLN A 264 11.74 -8.63 20.15
C GLN A 264 10.76 -8.67 21.30
N SER A 265 10.68 -9.82 21.97
CA SER A 265 9.86 -10.00 23.18
C SER A 265 10.44 -9.20 24.34
N GLY A 266 9.59 -8.50 25.09
CA GLY A 266 10.02 -7.69 26.21
C GLY A 266 8.97 -6.68 26.67
N VAL A 267 9.41 -5.73 27.48
CA VAL A 267 8.59 -4.60 27.96
C VAL A 267 9.17 -3.33 27.37
N TYR A 268 8.46 -2.73 26.43
CA TYR A 268 8.88 -1.55 25.70
C TYR A 268 7.88 -0.44 25.92
N GLY A 269 8.35 0.80 26.01
CA GLY A 269 7.49 1.95 26.13
C GLY A 269 8.06 3.02 27.01
N ASP A 270 7.28 4.08 27.15
CA ASP A 270 7.62 5.32 27.80
C ASP A 270 6.72 5.56 29.00
N TYR A 271 7.29 6.10 30.06
CA TYR A 271 6.61 6.50 31.28
C TYR A 271 7.00 7.92 31.66
N LEU A 272 6.05 8.68 32.14
CA LEU A 272 6.25 10.05 32.57
C LEU A 272 5.63 10.26 33.94
N VAL A 273 6.47 10.59 34.93
CA VAL A 273 6.03 10.89 36.31
C VAL A 273 5.34 12.23 36.35
N ASN A 274 4.27 12.32 37.14
CA ASN A 274 3.49 13.51 37.37
C ASN A 274 3.10 14.23 36.04
N ALA A 275 2.41 13.49 35.15
CA ALA A 275 2.05 13.96 33.81
C ALA A 275 0.70 13.38 33.37
N GLN A 276 0.04 14.06 32.44
CA GLN A 276 -1.15 13.57 31.74
C GLN A 276 -0.76 12.85 30.44
N GLY A 277 -1.67 12.02 29.88
CA GLY A 277 -1.41 11.25 28.67
C GLY A 277 -1.01 12.10 27.47
N GLU A 278 -1.53 13.31 27.35
CA GLU A 278 -1.19 14.26 26.30
C GLU A 278 0.29 14.68 26.35
N ASP A 279 0.87 14.80 27.55
CA ASP A 279 2.26 15.24 27.75
C ASP A 279 3.26 14.20 27.22
N VAL A 280 2.90 12.90 27.24
CA VAL A 280 3.73 11.80 26.66
C VAL A 280 3.75 11.90 25.13
N VAL A 281 2.57 12.12 24.53
CA VAL A 281 2.42 12.16 23.06
C VAL A 281 3.00 13.44 22.47
N ALA A 282 2.90 14.55 23.19
CA ALA A 282 3.39 15.85 22.73
C ALA A 282 4.92 15.98 22.75
N GLY A 283 5.64 15.06 23.43
CA GLY A 283 7.12 15.05 23.47
C GLY A 283 7.74 16.28 24.16
N ILE A 284 6.98 16.97 25.01
CA ILE A 284 7.41 18.22 25.67
C ILE A 284 8.42 17.95 26.79
N ARG A 285 8.41 16.76 27.35
CA ARG A 285 9.27 16.31 28.46
C ARG A 285 9.98 15.03 28.10
N ASN A 286 11.21 14.83 28.60
CA ASN A 286 11.94 13.57 28.44
C ASN A 286 11.22 12.47 29.21
N THR A 287 10.89 11.38 28.53
CA THR A 287 10.26 10.21 29.12
C THR A 287 11.30 9.33 29.82
N LEU A 288 10.83 8.53 30.74
CA LEU A 288 11.57 7.45 31.40
C LEU A 288 11.25 6.12 30.73
N SER A 289 12.16 5.19 30.75
CA SER A 289 11.90 3.83 30.32
C SER A 289 11.02 3.07 31.32
N LEU A 290 10.36 2.01 30.88
CA LEU A 290 9.62 1.13 31.79
C LEU A 290 10.54 0.40 32.79
N ALA A 291 11.82 0.23 32.49
CA ALA A 291 12.81 -0.24 33.46
C ALA A 291 13.04 0.77 34.60
N ASP A 292 12.87 2.06 34.34
CA ASP A 292 12.87 3.09 35.38
C ASP A 292 11.62 3.02 36.23
N LEU A 293 10.44 2.74 35.64
CA LEU A 293 9.21 2.49 36.40
C LEU A 293 9.38 1.32 37.39
N GLU A 294 10.04 0.23 36.97
CA GLU A 294 10.33 -0.90 37.90
C GLU A 294 11.10 -0.45 39.14
N ARG A 295 11.99 0.53 39.01
CA ARG A 295 12.77 1.09 40.13
C ARG A 295 11.98 2.06 41.01
N LEU A 296 11.08 2.82 40.36
CA LEU A 296 10.29 3.85 41.03
C LEU A 296 9.05 3.30 41.74
N ASP A 297 8.32 2.41 41.07
CA ASP A 297 7.10 1.76 41.57
C ASP A 297 7.01 0.32 41.07
N LYS A 298 7.67 -0.58 41.82
CA LYS A 298 7.72 -1.99 41.50
C LYS A 298 6.33 -2.65 41.48
N THR A 299 5.42 -2.21 42.35
CA THR A 299 4.08 -2.79 42.46
C THR A 299 3.29 -2.54 41.18
N SER A 300 3.18 -1.29 40.77
CA SER A 300 2.49 -0.92 39.54
C SER A 300 3.17 -1.52 38.31
N TYR A 301 4.50 -1.63 38.29
CA TYR A 301 5.22 -2.30 37.21
C TYR A 301 4.90 -3.79 37.10
N ASP A 302 4.88 -4.52 38.23
CA ASP A 302 4.55 -5.95 38.25
C ASP A 302 3.09 -6.21 37.83
N GLU A 303 2.15 -5.33 38.24
CA GLU A 303 0.75 -5.36 37.79
C GLU A 303 0.65 -5.10 36.29
N LEU A 304 1.35 -4.08 35.76
CA LEU A 304 1.40 -3.76 34.33
C LEU A 304 1.92 -4.95 33.52
N ARG A 305 3.02 -5.56 33.96
CA ARG A 305 3.57 -6.77 33.31
C ARG A 305 2.58 -7.94 33.30
N ALA A 306 1.84 -8.12 34.38
CA ALA A 306 0.80 -9.16 34.44
C ALA A 306 -0.33 -8.87 33.46
N ALA A 307 -0.77 -7.61 33.36
CA ALA A 307 -1.77 -7.17 32.42
C ALA A 307 -1.30 -7.33 30.97
N MET A 308 -0.05 -6.96 30.65
CA MET A 308 0.56 -7.12 29.33
C MET A 308 0.53 -8.57 28.87
N ARG A 309 1.00 -9.51 29.73
CA ARG A 309 0.97 -10.95 29.41
C ARG A 309 -0.45 -11.47 29.20
N LYS A 310 -1.40 -11.02 30.02
CA LYS A 310 -2.80 -11.41 29.91
C LYS A 310 -3.42 -10.94 28.60
N LEU A 311 -3.14 -9.68 28.19
CA LEU A 311 -3.61 -9.09 26.95
C LEU A 311 -2.99 -9.76 25.72
N GLU A 312 -1.66 -9.93 25.68
CA GLU A 312 -0.98 -10.60 24.58
C GLU A 312 -1.49 -12.04 24.38
N THR A 313 -1.64 -12.80 25.46
CA THR A 313 -2.18 -14.16 25.40
C THR A 313 -3.63 -14.17 24.90
N HIS A 314 -4.46 -13.21 25.36
CA HIS A 314 -5.87 -13.13 24.99
C HIS A 314 -6.08 -12.68 23.55
N TYR A 315 -5.40 -11.63 23.12
CA TYR A 315 -5.46 -11.15 21.73
C TYR A 315 -4.59 -11.99 20.77
N ARG A 316 -3.70 -12.78 21.34
CA ARG A 316 -2.74 -13.64 20.63
C ARG A 316 -1.91 -12.84 19.62
N ASP A 317 -1.59 -11.58 20.00
CA ASP A 317 -0.83 -10.64 19.18
C ASP A 317 -0.14 -9.59 20.05
N LEU A 318 0.87 -8.90 19.49
CA LEU A 318 1.48 -7.71 20.07
C LEU A 318 0.41 -6.68 20.42
N CYS A 319 0.39 -6.24 21.65
CA CYS A 319 -0.53 -5.23 22.15
C CYS A 319 0.20 -3.91 22.45
N ASP A 320 -0.47 -2.83 22.11
CA ASP A 320 -0.19 -1.45 22.47
C ASP A 320 -1.17 -1.08 23.58
N ILE A 321 -0.67 -0.55 24.69
CA ILE A 321 -1.43 -0.31 25.93
C ILE A 321 -1.12 1.10 26.43
N GLU A 322 -2.19 1.88 26.65
CA GLU A 322 -2.11 3.16 27.35
C GLU A 322 -2.51 2.94 28.81
N PHE A 323 -1.70 3.43 29.75
CA PHE A 323 -1.94 3.27 31.16
C PHE A 323 -1.67 4.54 31.96
N THR A 324 -2.31 4.65 33.12
CA THR A 324 -2.07 5.72 34.09
C THR A 324 -1.92 5.10 35.47
N ILE A 325 -0.99 5.59 36.25
CA ILE A 325 -0.84 5.32 37.69
C ILE A 325 -1.32 6.53 38.42
N GLU A 326 -2.36 6.37 39.24
CA GLU A 326 -2.90 7.40 40.09
C GLU A 326 -2.63 7.04 41.56
N ARG A 327 -1.75 7.77 42.21
CA ARG A 327 -1.37 7.53 43.63
C ARG A 327 -1.03 6.08 43.92
N GLY A 328 -0.19 5.48 43.06
CA GLY A 328 0.27 4.07 43.15
C GLY A 328 -0.77 3.02 42.75
N ARG A 329 -1.87 3.41 42.11
CA ARG A 329 -2.86 2.48 41.56
C ARG A 329 -2.83 2.50 40.06
N LEU A 330 -2.60 1.34 39.45
CA LEU A 330 -2.59 1.17 37.99
C LEU A 330 -3.99 1.20 37.41
N TRP A 331 -4.12 1.87 36.25
CA TRP A 331 -5.32 1.90 35.41
C TRP A 331 -4.93 1.72 33.95
N LEU A 332 -5.69 0.90 33.23
CA LEU A 332 -5.53 0.70 31.79
C LEU A 332 -6.60 1.50 31.06
N LEU A 333 -6.16 2.41 30.19
CA LEU A 333 -7.04 3.36 29.49
C LEU A 333 -7.42 2.90 28.10
N GLN A 334 -6.54 2.12 27.45
CA GLN A 334 -6.75 1.63 26.10
C GLN A 334 -5.84 0.43 25.83
N THR A 335 -6.32 -0.52 25.06
CA THR A 335 -5.49 -1.53 24.40
C THR A 335 -5.89 -1.68 22.96
N ARG A 336 -4.94 -2.06 22.11
CA ARG A 336 -5.16 -2.43 20.71
C ARG A 336 -4.06 -3.35 20.23
N VAL A 337 -4.29 -4.04 19.12
CA VAL A 337 -3.21 -4.71 18.38
C VAL A 337 -2.23 -3.63 17.91
N GLY A 338 -0.97 -3.76 18.30
CA GLY A 338 0.03 -2.73 18.09
C GLY A 338 0.42 -2.60 16.61
N LYS A 339 0.52 -1.35 16.14
CA LYS A 339 1.16 -1.06 14.86
C LYS A 339 2.64 -1.41 14.96
N ARG A 340 3.21 -1.95 13.89
CA ARG A 340 4.57 -2.47 13.88
C ARG A 340 5.20 -2.35 12.49
N THR A 341 6.53 -2.37 12.45
CA THR A 341 7.28 -2.42 11.19
C THR A 341 7.06 -3.75 10.46
N ALA A 342 7.42 -3.78 9.19
CA ALA A 342 7.38 -5.01 8.40
C ALA A 342 8.27 -6.12 9.02
N ALA A 343 9.46 -5.77 9.47
CA ALA A 343 10.38 -6.71 10.13
C ALA A 343 9.77 -7.30 11.42
N ALA A 344 9.21 -6.43 12.27
CA ALA A 344 8.53 -6.88 13.48
C ALA A 344 7.31 -7.75 13.18
N ALA A 345 6.54 -7.47 12.10
CA ALA A 345 5.38 -8.27 11.73
C ALA A 345 5.74 -9.73 11.44
N PHE A 346 6.76 -9.95 10.60
CA PHE A 346 7.23 -11.30 10.26
C PHE A 346 7.80 -12.02 11.48
N ARG A 347 8.61 -11.34 12.29
CA ARG A 347 9.24 -11.92 13.47
C ARG A 347 8.20 -12.26 14.55
N VAL A 348 7.29 -11.35 14.89
CA VAL A 348 6.23 -11.58 15.89
C VAL A 348 5.32 -12.73 15.46
N ALA A 349 4.95 -12.82 14.19
CA ALA A 349 4.11 -13.88 13.69
C ALA A 349 4.73 -15.26 13.94
N THR A 350 6.03 -15.44 13.65
CA THR A 350 6.72 -16.72 13.87
C THR A 350 6.99 -17.01 15.35
N GLN A 351 7.32 -15.99 16.16
CA GLN A 351 7.50 -16.16 17.61
C GLN A 351 6.20 -16.63 18.29
N LEU A 352 5.05 -16.06 17.91
CA LEU A 352 3.76 -16.48 18.46
C LEU A 352 3.41 -17.93 18.09
N VAL A 353 3.89 -18.45 16.96
CA VAL A 353 3.79 -19.88 16.62
C VAL A 353 4.68 -20.71 17.52
N ASP A 354 5.93 -20.29 17.75
CA ASP A 354 6.87 -21.02 18.63
C ASP A 354 6.37 -21.06 20.08
N GLU A 355 5.71 -20.00 20.52
CA GLU A 355 5.03 -19.90 21.81
C GLU A 355 3.68 -20.68 21.86
N ARG A 356 3.25 -21.28 20.75
CA ARG A 356 2.00 -22.04 20.60
C ARG A 356 0.73 -21.20 20.84
N LEU A 357 0.80 -19.90 20.62
CA LEU A 357 -0.34 -19.01 20.74
C LEU A 357 -1.18 -19.00 19.46
N ILE A 358 -0.54 -19.19 18.30
CA ILE A 358 -1.20 -19.22 16.97
C ILE A 358 -0.66 -20.37 16.12
N THR A 359 -1.39 -20.72 15.07
CA THR A 359 -0.95 -21.67 14.04
C THR A 359 -0.11 -20.97 12.97
N MET A 360 0.56 -21.73 12.09
CA MET A 360 1.24 -21.16 10.93
C MET A 360 0.28 -20.51 9.93
N ASP A 361 -0.94 -21.05 9.79
CA ASP A 361 -1.98 -20.42 8.97
C ASP A 361 -2.35 -19.05 9.53
N GLU A 362 -2.60 -18.96 10.84
CA GLU A 362 -2.88 -17.68 11.48
C GLU A 362 -1.68 -16.70 11.38
N ALA A 363 -0.45 -17.19 11.49
CA ALA A 363 0.76 -16.37 11.33
C ALA A 363 0.85 -15.80 9.90
N LEU A 364 0.57 -16.62 8.90
CA LEU A 364 0.58 -16.18 7.50
C LEU A 364 -0.48 -15.09 7.21
N THR A 365 -1.64 -15.16 7.89
CA THR A 365 -2.68 -14.10 7.72
C THR A 365 -2.28 -12.75 8.34
N ARG A 366 -1.28 -12.70 9.22
CA ARG A 366 -0.85 -11.49 9.94
C ARG A 366 0.23 -10.68 9.26
N VAL A 367 0.85 -11.23 8.24
CA VAL A 367 1.81 -10.55 7.36
C VAL A 367 1.17 -10.26 6.01
N THR A 368 1.66 -9.25 5.30
CA THR A 368 1.11 -8.85 4.01
C THR A 368 2.19 -8.80 2.93
N GLY A 369 1.76 -8.87 1.66
CA GLY A 369 2.63 -8.70 0.51
C GLY A 369 3.35 -7.34 0.51
N ASP A 370 2.66 -6.28 0.93
CA ASP A 370 3.26 -4.95 1.05
C ASP A 370 4.38 -4.91 2.09
N GLN A 371 4.19 -5.60 3.23
CA GLN A 371 5.26 -5.71 4.24
C GLN A 371 6.45 -6.50 3.70
N LEU A 372 6.22 -7.62 2.99
CA LEU A 372 7.30 -8.36 2.34
C LEU A 372 8.02 -7.48 1.32
N ASN A 373 7.26 -6.75 0.51
CA ASN A 373 7.81 -5.82 -0.47
C ASN A 373 8.72 -4.77 0.18
N GLN A 374 8.31 -4.18 1.30
CA GLN A 374 9.15 -3.24 2.07
C GLN A 374 10.48 -3.86 2.52
N LEU A 375 10.46 -5.14 2.89
CA LEU A 375 11.66 -5.86 3.33
C LEU A 375 12.61 -6.23 2.19
N MET A 376 12.16 -6.20 0.95
CA MET A 376 12.99 -6.53 -0.21
C MET A 376 13.91 -5.40 -0.66
N PHE A 377 13.64 -4.18 -0.25
CA PHE A 377 14.40 -3.01 -0.66
C PHE A 377 15.53 -2.66 0.32
N PRO A 378 16.62 -2.07 -0.17
CA PRO A 378 17.64 -1.44 0.67
C PRO A 378 17.02 -0.34 1.54
N GLN A 379 17.63 -0.05 2.67
CA GLN A 379 17.17 0.98 3.61
C GLN A 379 18.34 1.87 4.03
N PHE A 380 18.05 3.12 4.40
CA PHE A 380 19.05 3.96 5.03
C PHE A 380 19.31 3.49 6.47
N GLU A 381 20.56 3.43 6.86
CA GLU A 381 20.96 3.06 8.22
C GLU A 381 20.56 4.15 9.23
N ARG A 382 20.80 5.40 8.89
CA ARG A 382 20.43 6.60 9.66
C ARG A 382 20.19 7.77 8.72
N THR A 383 19.22 8.58 9.06
CA THR A 383 18.90 9.83 8.34
C THR A 383 19.05 11.08 9.21
N ASP A 384 19.30 10.91 10.51
CA ASP A 384 19.47 12.02 11.45
C ASP A 384 20.73 12.83 11.12
N GLY A 385 20.54 14.12 10.93
CA GLY A 385 21.65 15.05 10.63
C GLY A 385 21.96 15.24 9.14
N ASN A 386 21.26 14.54 8.24
CA ASN A 386 21.39 14.73 6.80
C ASN A 386 20.59 15.95 6.32
N ASP A 387 21.06 16.60 5.28
CA ASP A 387 20.42 17.79 4.70
C ASP A 387 19.21 17.42 3.86
N LEU A 388 18.02 17.57 4.42
CA LEU A 388 16.75 17.30 3.74
C LEU A 388 16.46 18.41 2.72
N LEU A 389 16.41 18.07 1.44
CA LEU A 389 16.06 18.98 0.35
C LEU A 389 14.55 19.18 0.25
N THR A 390 13.81 18.08 0.24
CA THR A 390 12.35 18.07 0.15
C THR A 390 11.78 16.75 0.63
N ARG A 391 10.45 16.74 0.85
CA ARG A 391 9.66 15.53 1.03
C ARG A 391 8.56 15.50 -0.02
N ALA A 392 8.51 14.40 -0.76
CA ALA A 392 7.58 14.22 -1.87
C ALA A 392 6.83 12.88 -1.76
N MET A 393 6.19 12.43 -2.82
CA MET A 393 5.38 11.21 -2.77
C MET A 393 6.26 9.95 -2.86
N PRO A 394 6.21 9.05 -1.87
CA PRO A 394 6.84 7.74 -1.95
C PRO A 394 6.13 6.88 -3.01
N ALA A 395 6.81 6.60 -4.12
CA ALA A 395 6.23 5.92 -5.27
C ALA A 395 6.68 4.47 -5.41
N SER A 396 7.94 4.17 -5.10
CA SER A 396 8.47 2.80 -5.02
C SER A 396 9.45 2.72 -3.86
N PRO A 397 9.31 1.75 -2.93
CA PRO A 397 10.11 1.70 -1.71
C PRO A 397 11.60 1.49 -1.99
N GLY A 398 12.43 1.74 -0.98
CA GLY A 398 13.88 1.55 -1.01
C GLY A 398 14.65 2.81 -0.68
N ALA A 399 15.97 2.64 -0.52
CA ALA A 399 16.94 3.71 -0.39
C ALA A 399 17.86 3.68 -1.62
N ALA A 400 18.08 4.82 -2.24
CA ALA A 400 19.02 4.95 -3.34
C ALA A 400 19.85 6.22 -3.19
N VAL A 401 21.14 6.11 -3.50
CA VAL A 401 22.11 7.20 -3.45
C VAL A 401 22.86 7.23 -4.78
N GLY A 402 23.07 8.41 -5.33
CA GLY A 402 23.85 8.52 -6.56
C GLY A 402 23.97 9.95 -7.06
N HIS A 403 24.81 10.11 -8.05
CA HIS A 403 24.95 11.36 -8.80
C HIS A 403 23.69 11.65 -9.59
N ILE A 404 23.39 12.92 -9.76
CA ILE A 404 22.24 13.36 -10.55
C ILE A 404 22.51 13.10 -12.04
N ALA A 405 21.56 12.45 -12.72
CA ALA A 405 21.55 12.34 -14.16
C ALA A 405 20.27 12.96 -14.73
N PHE A 406 20.38 13.85 -15.72
CA PHE A 406 19.26 14.60 -16.27
C PHE A 406 18.66 13.95 -17.53
N ASP A 407 19.34 12.97 -18.11
CA ASP A 407 18.90 12.25 -19.30
C ASP A 407 19.39 10.79 -19.33
N ASN A 408 18.84 10.02 -20.29
CA ASN A 408 19.16 8.60 -20.44
C ASN A 408 20.63 8.35 -20.76
N ALA A 409 21.20 9.17 -21.65
CA ALA A 409 22.58 8.98 -22.12
C ALA A 409 23.56 9.15 -20.97
N GLU A 410 23.34 10.16 -20.13
CA GLU A 410 24.15 10.39 -18.93
C GLU A 410 23.97 9.28 -17.90
N ALA A 411 22.72 8.86 -17.62
CA ALA A 411 22.46 7.80 -16.67
C ALA A 411 23.15 6.49 -17.07
N ILE A 412 23.10 6.13 -18.35
CA ILE A 412 23.74 4.95 -18.90
C ILE A 412 25.27 5.08 -18.83
N ALA A 413 25.84 6.17 -19.33
CA ALA A 413 27.28 6.37 -19.38
C ALA A 413 27.94 6.33 -18.00
N ARG A 414 27.33 6.99 -16.99
CA ARG A 414 27.82 6.96 -15.61
C ARG A 414 27.67 5.58 -14.97
N SER A 415 26.54 4.90 -15.21
CA SER A 415 26.33 3.54 -14.72
C SER A 415 27.32 2.54 -15.32
N GLU A 416 27.65 2.64 -16.61
CA GLU A 416 28.69 1.84 -17.28
C GLU A 416 30.08 2.14 -16.73
N ALA A 417 30.32 3.37 -16.28
CA ALA A 417 31.56 3.76 -15.60
C ALA A 417 31.63 3.25 -14.14
N GLY A 418 30.56 2.59 -13.64
CA GLY A 418 30.49 2.06 -12.29
C GLY A 418 30.00 3.06 -11.23
N GLU A 419 29.50 4.22 -11.64
CA GLU A 419 28.91 5.20 -10.73
C GLU A 419 27.45 4.86 -10.42
N SER A 420 27.03 5.12 -9.17
CA SER A 420 25.61 5.09 -8.81
C SER A 420 24.95 6.41 -9.23
N VAL A 421 23.80 6.32 -9.92
CA VAL A 421 23.09 7.49 -10.42
C VAL A 421 21.62 7.49 -10.03
N ILE A 422 21.09 8.70 -9.80
CA ILE A 422 19.66 8.95 -9.68
C ILE A 422 19.20 9.70 -10.92
N LEU A 423 18.31 9.09 -11.68
CA LEU A 423 17.69 9.75 -12.84
C LEU A 423 16.68 10.80 -12.34
N VAL A 424 16.93 12.07 -12.64
CA VAL A 424 16.07 13.18 -12.21
C VAL A 424 15.40 13.80 -13.43
N ARG A 425 14.09 13.78 -13.45
CA ARG A 425 13.28 14.31 -14.53
C ARG A 425 12.19 15.24 -14.00
N ARG A 426 11.65 16.12 -14.85
CA ARG A 426 10.41 16.80 -14.51
C ARG A 426 9.26 15.79 -14.39
N GLU A 427 9.14 14.92 -15.37
CA GLU A 427 8.27 13.75 -15.47
C GLU A 427 8.96 12.72 -16.38
N THR A 428 8.63 11.44 -16.29
CA THR A 428 9.18 10.42 -17.19
C THR A 428 8.15 10.01 -18.24
N ASN A 429 8.67 9.59 -19.41
CA ASN A 429 7.88 9.01 -20.50
C ASN A 429 8.51 7.64 -20.90
N PRO A 430 7.90 6.87 -21.82
CA PRO A 430 8.43 5.57 -22.25
C PRO A 430 9.87 5.60 -22.77
N ASP A 431 10.31 6.70 -23.36
CA ASP A 431 11.67 6.84 -23.86
C ASP A 431 12.72 6.94 -22.75
N ASP A 432 12.32 7.23 -21.52
CA ASP A 432 13.21 7.28 -20.36
C ASP A 432 13.53 5.89 -19.78
N LEU A 433 12.92 4.84 -20.30
CA LEU A 433 13.11 3.46 -19.82
C LEU A 433 14.58 3.02 -19.75
N PRO A 434 15.45 3.27 -20.74
CA PRO A 434 16.87 2.87 -20.66
C PRO A 434 17.62 3.54 -19.52
N GLY A 435 17.38 4.83 -19.29
CA GLY A 435 17.96 5.58 -18.17
C GLY A 435 17.42 5.10 -16.82
N MET A 436 16.14 4.77 -16.74
CA MET A 436 15.54 4.19 -15.53
C MET A 436 16.11 2.82 -15.19
N VAL A 437 16.43 2.00 -16.21
CA VAL A 437 17.10 0.70 -15.99
C VAL A 437 18.52 0.88 -15.47
N ALA A 438 19.28 1.85 -16.00
CA ALA A 438 20.65 2.11 -15.59
C ALA A 438 20.73 2.75 -14.19
N ALA A 439 19.79 3.62 -13.82
CA ALA A 439 19.80 4.34 -12.56
C ALA A 439 19.56 3.44 -11.33
N ALA A 440 20.15 3.82 -10.18
CA ALA A 440 19.87 3.22 -8.88
C ALA A 440 18.48 3.62 -8.35
N GLY A 441 18.01 4.82 -8.69
CA GLY A 441 16.71 5.33 -8.32
C GLY A 441 16.21 6.41 -9.28
N VAL A 442 14.94 6.75 -9.15
CA VAL A 442 14.26 7.74 -9.99
C VAL A 442 13.60 8.80 -9.13
N LEU A 443 13.82 10.07 -9.47
CA LEU A 443 13.20 11.22 -8.83
C LEU A 443 12.50 12.07 -9.88
N THR A 444 11.21 12.38 -9.68
CA THR A 444 10.49 13.28 -10.57
C THR A 444 9.89 14.48 -9.83
N ALA A 445 9.98 15.67 -10.45
CA ALA A 445 9.36 16.88 -9.91
C ALA A 445 7.83 16.82 -9.97
N ARG A 446 7.28 16.08 -10.92
CA ARG A 446 5.84 15.90 -11.12
C ARG A 446 5.47 14.43 -11.14
N GLY A 447 4.17 14.15 -11.00
CA GLY A 447 3.60 12.82 -11.05
C GLY A 447 3.24 12.28 -9.66
N GLY A 448 2.47 11.20 -9.66
CA GLY A 448 1.97 10.52 -8.47
C GLY A 448 2.33 9.04 -8.46
N LYS A 449 1.70 8.25 -7.58
CA LYS A 449 1.91 6.80 -7.45
C LYS A 449 1.54 5.99 -8.69
N THR A 450 0.78 6.56 -9.61
CA THR A 450 0.32 5.95 -10.86
C THR A 450 1.06 6.46 -12.08
N SER A 451 1.98 7.44 -11.92
CA SER A 451 2.77 7.96 -13.04
C SER A 451 3.66 6.89 -13.66
N HIS A 452 4.08 7.09 -14.91
CA HIS A 452 4.99 6.21 -15.62
C HIS A 452 6.24 5.90 -14.79
N ALA A 453 6.88 6.91 -14.19
CA ALA A 453 8.02 6.71 -13.28
C ALA A 453 7.72 5.73 -12.15
N ALA A 454 6.59 5.90 -11.48
CA ALA A 454 6.19 5.08 -10.34
C ALA A 454 5.91 3.62 -10.72
N VAL A 455 5.17 3.42 -11.82
CA VAL A 455 4.77 2.07 -12.28
C VAL A 455 5.98 1.29 -12.76
N VAL A 456 6.80 1.90 -13.61
CA VAL A 456 7.99 1.26 -14.17
C VAL A 456 9.02 0.97 -13.09
N ALA A 457 9.31 1.93 -12.20
CA ALA A 457 10.24 1.72 -11.09
C ALA A 457 9.81 0.57 -10.17
N ARG A 458 8.51 0.49 -9.83
CA ARG A 458 7.95 -0.63 -9.06
C ARG A 458 8.11 -1.97 -9.79
N GLY A 459 7.82 -1.99 -11.09
CA GLY A 459 8.00 -3.20 -11.90
C GLY A 459 9.44 -3.72 -11.91
N MET A 460 10.41 -2.81 -11.89
CA MET A 460 11.84 -3.10 -11.88
C MET A 460 12.43 -3.31 -10.49
N GLY A 461 11.68 -3.02 -9.42
CA GLY A 461 12.22 -3.00 -8.06
C GLY A 461 13.24 -1.89 -7.82
N LYS A 462 13.05 -0.72 -8.44
CA LYS A 462 13.88 0.47 -8.28
C LYS A 462 13.23 1.45 -7.32
N THR A 463 14.03 2.12 -6.49
CA THR A 463 13.55 3.19 -5.61
C THR A 463 13.02 4.35 -6.44
N CYS A 464 11.83 4.88 -6.06
CA CYS A 464 11.26 6.02 -6.77
C CYS A 464 10.55 6.98 -5.82
N VAL A 465 10.81 8.28 -6.03
CA VAL A 465 10.11 9.39 -5.39
C VAL A 465 9.55 10.29 -6.48
N CYS A 466 8.24 10.57 -6.44
CA CYS A 466 7.53 11.36 -7.44
C CYS A 466 6.91 12.63 -6.84
N GLY A 467 6.66 13.64 -7.70
CA GLY A 467 5.95 14.83 -7.28
C GLY A 467 6.73 15.71 -6.30
N ALA A 468 8.04 15.80 -6.47
CA ALA A 468 8.91 16.69 -5.70
C ALA A 468 8.78 18.14 -6.22
N ASP A 469 7.62 18.75 -6.01
CA ASP A 469 7.23 20.06 -6.55
C ASP A 469 8.05 21.24 -6.02
N GLN A 470 8.77 21.04 -4.93
CA GLN A 470 9.74 22.01 -4.41
C GLN A 470 11.06 22.01 -5.20
N LEU A 471 11.26 21.04 -6.10
CA LEU A 471 12.42 20.95 -6.98
C LEU A 471 12.05 21.43 -8.39
N GLU A 472 12.69 22.49 -8.85
CA GLU A 472 12.57 22.95 -10.22
C GLU A 472 13.70 22.35 -11.06
N VAL A 473 13.35 21.40 -11.94
CA VAL A 473 14.30 20.66 -12.79
C VAL A 473 14.39 21.32 -14.16
N ASP A 474 15.55 21.87 -14.48
CA ASP A 474 15.91 22.32 -15.83
C ASP A 474 16.79 21.27 -16.51
N ALA A 475 16.14 20.43 -17.34
CA ALA A 475 16.84 19.39 -18.07
C ALA A 475 17.80 19.91 -19.14
N VAL A 476 17.57 21.12 -19.68
CA VAL A 476 18.43 21.74 -20.70
C VAL A 476 19.63 22.41 -20.05
N GLY A 477 19.39 23.18 -19.00
CA GLY A 477 20.46 23.79 -18.19
C GLY A 477 21.21 22.82 -17.29
N ARG A 478 20.68 21.59 -17.12
CA ARG A 478 21.22 20.52 -16.27
C ARG A 478 21.40 20.97 -14.83
N THR A 479 20.35 21.58 -14.28
CA THR A 479 20.34 22.12 -12.92
C THR A 479 19.02 21.80 -12.22
N ILE A 480 19.11 21.73 -10.89
CA ILE A 480 17.93 21.68 -10.00
C ILE A 480 18.04 22.85 -9.04
N THR A 481 16.98 23.64 -8.94
CA THR A 481 16.83 24.67 -7.89
C THR A 481 15.80 24.18 -6.87
N VAL A 482 16.01 24.57 -5.59
CA VAL A 482 15.15 24.14 -4.49
C VAL A 482 14.38 25.37 -3.98
N HIS A 483 13.06 25.33 -4.04
CA HIS A 483 12.22 26.41 -3.56
C HIS A 483 12.53 26.74 -2.08
N GLY A 484 12.77 28.02 -1.79
CA GLY A 484 13.16 28.48 -0.46
C GLY A 484 14.64 28.35 -0.10
N ARG A 485 15.48 27.88 -1.06
CA ARG A 485 16.94 27.79 -0.93
C ARG A 485 17.60 28.37 -2.18
N ASP A 486 17.40 29.66 -2.41
CA ASP A 486 17.81 30.38 -3.64
C ASP A 486 19.35 30.37 -3.88
N ASP A 487 20.14 30.05 -2.87
CA ASP A 487 21.59 29.89 -2.92
C ASP A 487 22.05 28.48 -3.33
N LEU A 488 21.11 27.52 -3.44
CA LEU A 488 21.44 26.13 -3.74
C LEU A 488 20.99 25.76 -5.17
N VAL A 489 21.99 25.49 -6.01
CA VAL A 489 21.78 24.97 -7.37
C VAL A 489 22.53 23.64 -7.47
N LEU A 490 21.84 22.56 -7.73
CA LEU A 490 22.41 21.23 -7.89
C LEU A 490 22.65 20.93 -9.37
N THR A 491 23.72 20.19 -9.64
CA THR A 491 24.18 19.81 -10.98
C THR A 491 24.42 18.31 -11.06
N SER A 492 24.87 17.81 -12.18
CA SER A 492 25.22 16.39 -12.37
C SER A 492 26.37 15.91 -11.46
N ASP A 493 27.19 16.80 -10.93
CA ASP A 493 28.29 16.43 -10.04
C ASP A 493 27.85 16.23 -8.59
N ASP A 494 26.64 16.69 -8.26
CA ASP A 494 26.08 16.55 -6.93
C ASP A 494 25.52 15.15 -6.71
N VAL A 495 25.61 14.70 -5.46
CA VAL A 495 25.03 13.44 -5.00
C VAL A 495 23.75 13.71 -4.23
N ILE A 496 22.74 12.95 -4.51
CA ILE A 496 21.48 12.97 -3.74
C ILE A 496 21.13 11.56 -3.26
N ALA A 497 20.38 11.52 -2.18
CA ALA A 497 19.84 10.28 -1.63
C ALA A 497 18.29 10.38 -1.57
N ILE A 498 17.61 9.33 -2.01
CA ILE A 498 16.14 9.28 -2.03
C ILE A 498 15.62 8.09 -1.22
N ASP A 499 14.67 8.35 -0.32
CA ASP A 499 13.96 7.32 0.44
C ASP A 499 12.56 7.11 -0.17
N GLY A 500 12.40 6.06 -0.94
CA GLY A 500 11.13 5.70 -1.58
C GLY A 500 10.05 5.21 -0.59
N ARG A 501 10.36 5.06 0.70
CA ARG A 501 9.41 4.70 1.75
C ARG A 501 8.80 5.94 2.40
N THR A 502 9.62 6.96 2.68
CA THR A 502 9.18 8.21 3.32
C THR A 502 8.89 9.33 2.33
N GLY A 503 9.50 9.26 1.15
CA GLY A 503 9.48 10.33 0.16
C GLY A 503 10.55 11.41 0.41
N ASP A 504 11.48 11.17 1.34
CA ASP A 504 12.53 12.13 1.67
C ASP A 504 13.61 12.14 0.58
N VAL A 505 14.08 13.34 0.25
CA VAL A 505 15.20 13.58 -0.67
C VAL A 505 16.27 14.36 0.09
N PHE A 506 17.45 13.81 0.20
CA PHE A 506 18.58 14.39 0.93
C PHE A 506 19.69 14.84 -0.01
N LEU A 507 20.41 15.89 0.36
CA LEU A 507 21.65 16.28 -0.27
C LEU A 507 22.80 15.44 0.28
N GLY A 508 23.64 14.93 -0.61
CA GLY A 508 24.83 14.15 -0.27
C GLY A 508 24.56 12.66 -0.05
N GLU A 509 25.58 11.96 0.38
CA GLU A 509 25.55 10.53 0.63
C GLU A 509 24.88 10.20 1.97
N VAL A 510 24.01 9.20 1.95
CA VAL A 510 23.41 8.60 3.15
C VAL A 510 23.75 7.10 3.13
N PRO A 511 24.31 6.53 4.22
CA PRO A 511 24.66 5.12 4.26
C PRO A 511 23.44 4.21 4.02
N VAL A 512 23.61 3.26 3.10
CA VAL A 512 22.56 2.31 2.70
C VAL A 512 22.94 0.90 3.15
N SER A 513 21.99 0.19 3.74
CA SER A 513 22.10 -1.21 4.11
C SER A 513 21.38 -2.09 3.10
N ASP A 514 22.05 -3.12 2.60
CA ASP A 514 21.44 -4.12 1.72
C ASP A 514 20.37 -4.95 2.46
N SER A 515 19.31 -5.32 1.75
CA SER A 515 18.25 -6.16 2.33
C SER A 515 18.70 -7.62 2.50
N PRO A 516 18.74 -8.15 3.73
CA PRO A 516 19.03 -9.57 3.96
C PRO A 516 17.91 -10.48 3.38
N VAL A 517 16.68 -9.96 3.30
CA VAL A 517 15.53 -10.67 2.68
C VAL A 517 15.73 -10.80 1.17
N MET A 518 16.25 -9.75 0.51
CA MET A 518 16.58 -9.85 -0.92
C MET A 518 17.70 -10.87 -1.19
N THR A 519 18.69 -10.95 -0.31
CA THR A 519 19.73 -11.98 -0.39
C THR A 519 19.13 -13.37 -0.27
N TYR A 520 18.19 -13.57 0.68
CA TYR A 520 17.44 -14.83 0.81
C TYR A 520 16.69 -15.19 -0.48
N LEU A 521 15.95 -14.24 -1.05
CA LEU A 521 15.15 -14.47 -2.26
C LEU A 521 15.99 -14.72 -3.52
N ARG A 522 17.25 -14.27 -3.54
CA ARG A 522 18.17 -14.46 -4.69
C ARG A 522 19.07 -15.69 -4.55
N ARG A 523 19.52 -16.01 -3.33
CA ARG A 523 20.58 -17.00 -3.08
C ARG A 523 20.19 -18.10 -2.11
N GLY A 524 18.97 -18.05 -1.58
CA GLY A 524 18.45 -19.00 -0.59
C GLY A 524 18.84 -18.71 0.85
N LEU A 525 18.29 -19.52 1.77
CA LEU A 525 18.38 -19.31 3.22
C LEU A 525 19.83 -19.34 3.74
N GLU A 526 20.62 -20.33 3.33
CA GLU A 526 22.00 -20.52 3.82
C GLU A 526 22.85 -19.28 3.49
N ALA A 527 22.85 -18.84 2.23
CA ALA A 527 23.62 -17.68 1.80
C ALA A 527 23.19 -16.38 2.50
N ALA A 528 21.88 -16.24 2.78
CA ALA A 528 21.38 -15.07 3.50
C ALA A 528 21.77 -15.08 4.99
N LEU A 529 21.75 -16.24 5.63
CA LEU A 529 22.20 -16.39 7.02
C LEU A 529 23.72 -16.15 7.17
N ASP A 530 24.50 -16.53 6.19
CA ASP A 530 25.95 -16.27 6.18
C ASP A 530 26.27 -14.78 5.95
N ALA A 531 25.46 -14.12 5.13
CA ALA A 531 25.62 -12.68 4.84
C ALA A 531 25.04 -11.78 5.95
N ALA A 532 24.16 -12.31 6.80
CA ALA A 532 23.51 -11.54 7.86
C ALA A 532 24.53 -11.07 8.92
N GLY A 533 24.62 -9.76 9.10
CA GLY A 533 25.62 -9.13 9.94
C GLY A 533 25.37 -9.26 11.44
N ASP A 534 24.11 -9.52 11.86
CA ASP A 534 23.69 -9.58 13.24
C ASP A 534 22.60 -10.63 13.48
N VAL A 535 22.23 -10.82 14.75
CA VAL A 535 21.21 -11.76 15.16
C VAL A 535 19.83 -11.38 14.65
N ASP A 536 19.53 -10.07 14.59
CA ASP A 536 18.25 -9.56 14.18
C ASP A 536 17.98 -9.83 12.70
N ALA A 537 18.98 -9.62 11.83
CA ALA A 537 18.89 -9.95 10.42
C ALA A 537 18.70 -11.45 10.19
N ARG A 538 19.38 -12.31 10.97
CA ARG A 538 19.24 -13.77 10.90
C ARG A 538 17.84 -14.24 11.30
N GLU A 539 17.30 -13.72 12.38
CA GLU A 539 15.94 -14.03 12.83
C GLU A 539 14.88 -13.55 11.83
N LEU A 540 15.08 -12.36 11.24
CA LEU A 540 14.18 -11.84 10.21
C LEU A 540 14.16 -12.76 8.99
N VAL A 541 15.33 -13.12 8.46
CA VAL A 541 15.44 -14.03 7.30
C VAL A 541 14.80 -15.38 7.59
N THR A 542 15.05 -15.94 8.78
CA THR A 542 14.45 -17.21 9.20
C THR A 542 12.92 -17.10 9.28
N SER A 543 12.40 -15.99 9.80
CA SER A 543 10.96 -15.76 9.91
C SER A 543 10.30 -15.63 8.53
N VAL A 544 10.95 -14.91 7.61
CA VAL A 544 10.49 -14.78 6.23
C VAL A 544 10.50 -16.14 5.54
N ASP A 545 11.57 -16.91 5.65
CA ASP A 545 11.68 -18.25 5.04
C ASP A 545 10.57 -19.19 5.53
N ARG A 546 10.32 -19.25 6.84
CA ARG A 546 9.26 -20.08 7.41
C ARG A 546 7.87 -19.74 6.85
N LEU A 547 7.54 -18.45 6.78
CA LEU A 547 6.24 -18.00 6.29
C LEU A 547 6.11 -18.16 4.77
N MET A 548 7.17 -17.91 4.01
CA MET A 548 7.20 -18.14 2.56
C MET A 548 7.09 -19.63 2.22
N SER A 549 7.80 -20.48 2.94
CA SER A 549 7.72 -21.93 2.76
C SER A 549 6.33 -22.47 3.08
N HIS A 550 5.69 -21.94 4.13
CA HIS A 550 4.32 -22.30 4.47
C HIS A 550 3.33 -21.80 3.42
N ALA A 551 3.49 -20.56 2.92
CA ALA A 551 2.66 -20.02 1.83
C ALA A 551 2.73 -20.92 0.58
N ASP A 552 3.94 -21.39 0.22
CA ASP A 552 4.11 -22.32 -0.92
C ASP A 552 3.44 -23.67 -0.71
N GLN A 553 3.34 -24.15 0.53
CA GLN A 553 2.68 -25.42 0.85
C GLN A 553 1.16 -25.35 0.77
N VAL A 554 0.57 -24.20 1.15
CA VAL A 554 -0.88 -24.06 1.25
C VAL A 554 -1.52 -23.41 0.01
N ARG A 555 -0.75 -22.67 -0.79
CA ARG A 555 -1.29 -21.99 -1.97
C ARG A 555 -1.78 -22.96 -3.04
N ARG A 556 -2.90 -22.61 -3.66
CA ARG A 556 -3.44 -23.31 -4.84
C ARG A 556 -2.92 -22.67 -6.14
N LEU A 557 -2.88 -21.33 -6.20
CA LEU A 557 -2.41 -20.62 -7.38
C LEU A 557 -0.94 -20.93 -7.69
N VAL A 558 -0.67 -21.34 -8.90
CA VAL A 558 0.69 -21.40 -9.45
C VAL A 558 1.18 -19.97 -9.69
N VAL A 559 2.39 -19.64 -9.30
CA VAL A 559 2.99 -18.32 -9.53
C VAL A 559 3.98 -18.40 -10.67
N ARG A 560 3.69 -17.70 -11.76
CA ARG A 560 4.54 -17.56 -12.95
C ARG A 560 5.08 -16.12 -13.04
N ALA A 561 6.01 -15.89 -13.93
CA ALA A 561 6.56 -14.56 -14.19
C ALA A 561 6.31 -14.10 -15.62
N ASN A 562 6.22 -12.78 -15.80
CA ASN A 562 6.35 -12.12 -17.10
C ASN A 562 7.85 -11.89 -17.34
N ALA A 563 8.44 -12.57 -18.32
CA ALA A 563 9.86 -12.50 -18.59
C ALA A 563 10.11 -12.59 -20.09
N ASP A 564 10.82 -11.60 -20.62
CA ASP A 564 11.05 -11.43 -22.06
C ASP A 564 12.52 -11.73 -22.44
N THR A 565 13.41 -11.82 -21.42
CA THR A 565 14.82 -12.13 -21.56
C THR A 565 15.25 -13.33 -20.70
N PRO A 566 16.36 -14.04 -21.06
CA PRO A 566 16.91 -15.10 -20.22
C PRO A 566 17.28 -14.64 -18.80
N ASP A 567 17.71 -13.38 -18.64
CA ASP A 567 18.06 -12.81 -17.35
C ASP A 567 16.82 -12.60 -16.47
N ASP A 568 15.74 -12.06 -17.04
CA ASP A 568 14.46 -11.94 -16.33
C ASP A 568 13.94 -13.29 -15.87
N ALA A 569 13.98 -14.29 -16.78
CA ALA A 569 13.55 -15.64 -16.47
C ALA A 569 14.39 -16.26 -15.34
N ARG A 570 15.71 -16.06 -15.36
CA ARG A 570 16.63 -16.55 -14.32
C ARG A 570 16.32 -15.87 -12.98
N HIS A 571 16.14 -14.57 -12.98
CA HIS A 571 15.75 -13.81 -11.78
C HIS A 571 14.39 -14.26 -11.22
N ALA A 572 13.43 -14.56 -12.10
CA ALA A 572 12.12 -15.06 -11.69
C ALA A 572 12.21 -16.44 -11.03
N ILE A 573 12.97 -17.36 -11.62
CA ILE A 573 13.19 -18.71 -11.08
C ILE A 573 13.83 -18.64 -9.69
N HIS A 574 14.88 -17.84 -9.53
CA HIS A 574 15.52 -17.65 -8.22
C HIS A 574 14.57 -17.12 -7.16
N ARG A 575 13.58 -16.33 -7.53
CA ARG A 575 12.54 -15.82 -6.62
C ARG A 575 11.37 -16.77 -6.44
N GLY A 576 11.41 -17.95 -7.05
CA GLY A 576 10.45 -19.03 -6.86
C GLY A 576 9.32 -19.07 -7.88
N ALA A 577 9.46 -18.46 -9.05
CA ALA A 577 8.52 -18.63 -10.15
C ALA A 577 8.54 -20.07 -10.68
N GLN A 578 7.34 -20.60 -10.95
CA GLN A 578 7.16 -21.98 -11.41
C GLN A 578 7.09 -22.08 -12.95
N GLY A 579 7.17 -20.96 -13.64
CA GLY A 579 7.14 -20.87 -15.10
C GLY A 579 7.16 -19.43 -15.57
N VAL A 580 7.13 -19.25 -16.87
CA VAL A 580 6.84 -17.96 -17.53
C VAL A 580 5.40 -17.99 -18.01
N GLY A 581 4.59 -17.03 -17.55
CA GLY A 581 3.18 -16.90 -17.94
C GLY A 581 2.95 -15.89 -19.06
N LEU A 582 3.97 -15.08 -19.37
CA LEU A 582 3.98 -14.17 -20.49
C LEU A 582 5.42 -13.93 -20.93
N CYS A 583 5.76 -14.33 -22.17
CA CYS A 583 6.93 -13.88 -22.91
C CYS A 583 6.44 -13.12 -24.14
N ARG A 584 6.79 -11.83 -24.24
CA ARG A 584 6.40 -10.94 -25.32
C ARG A 584 7.41 -11.01 -26.44
N THR A 585 6.98 -11.48 -27.62
CA THR A 585 7.88 -11.68 -28.76
C THR A 585 8.32 -10.38 -29.43
N GLU A 586 7.57 -9.30 -29.24
CA GLU A 586 7.91 -7.97 -29.77
C GLU A 586 9.20 -7.41 -29.17
N HIS A 587 9.49 -7.69 -27.90
CA HIS A 587 10.73 -7.23 -27.25
C HIS A 587 11.99 -7.84 -27.88
N MET A 588 11.86 -8.99 -28.52
CA MET A 588 12.96 -9.63 -29.28
C MET A 588 13.34 -8.87 -30.56
N PHE A 589 12.50 -7.93 -31.00
CA PHE A 589 12.66 -7.14 -32.20
C PHE A 589 13.11 -5.69 -31.97
N LEU A 590 13.38 -5.31 -30.72
CA LEU A 590 13.83 -3.97 -30.39
C LEU A 590 15.33 -3.74 -30.66
N GLY A 591 15.78 -2.49 -30.56
CA GLY A 591 17.16 -2.09 -30.79
C GLY A 591 17.56 -2.23 -32.26
N GLU A 592 18.75 -2.75 -32.52
CA GLU A 592 19.31 -2.92 -33.88
C GLU A 592 18.46 -3.84 -34.75
N ARG A 593 17.65 -4.71 -34.15
CA ARG A 593 16.79 -5.66 -34.89
C ARG A 593 15.54 -5.01 -35.47
N LYS A 594 15.19 -3.80 -35.05
CA LYS A 594 14.05 -3.05 -35.57
C LYS A 594 14.05 -2.91 -37.11
N GLN A 595 15.24 -2.78 -37.70
CA GLN A 595 15.44 -2.71 -39.15
C GLN A 595 14.88 -3.94 -39.90
N TYR A 596 14.97 -5.14 -39.31
CA TYR A 596 14.46 -6.35 -39.96
C TYR A 596 12.93 -6.36 -40.02
N VAL A 597 12.27 -5.86 -38.96
CA VAL A 597 10.80 -5.72 -38.94
C VAL A 597 10.37 -4.60 -39.89
N GLN A 598 11.12 -3.50 -39.96
CA GLN A 598 10.88 -2.45 -40.96
C GLN A 598 10.94 -2.97 -42.37
N ASN A 599 11.92 -3.83 -42.70
CA ASN A 599 12.02 -4.45 -44.01
C ASN A 599 10.80 -5.34 -44.35
N LEU A 600 10.23 -6.01 -43.34
CA LEU A 600 9.00 -6.78 -43.50
C LEU A 600 7.80 -5.86 -43.78
N ILE A 601 7.68 -4.74 -43.07
CA ILE A 601 6.60 -3.77 -43.25
C ILE A 601 6.70 -3.06 -44.61
N LEU A 602 7.91 -2.81 -45.09
CA LEU A 602 8.19 -2.14 -46.34
C LEU A 602 8.06 -3.07 -47.56
N ALA A 603 7.99 -4.38 -47.35
CA ALA A 603 7.89 -5.37 -48.41
C ALA A 603 6.64 -5.16 -49.28
N ARG A 604 6.83 -4.99 -50.59
CA ARG A 604 5.76 -4.74 -51.56
C ARG A 604 5.39 -5.99 -52.37
N THR A 605 6.26 -6.96 -52.42
CA THR A 605 6.08 -8.22 -53.16
C THR A 605 6.15 -9.41 -52.19
N ASP A 606 5.56 -10.53 -52.58
CA ASP A 606 5.64 -11.79 -51.80
C ASP A 606 7.07 -12.30 -51.68
N GLU A 607 7.95 -11.99 -52.64
CA GLU A 607 9.36 -12.35 -52.60
C GLU A 607 10.14 -11.53 -51.57
N GLU A 608 9.91 -10.21 -51.50
CA GLU A 608 10.50 -9.32 -50.49
C GLU A 608 10.04 -9.71 -49.10
N ARG A 609 8.75 -10.03 -48.95
CA ARG A 609 8.18 -10.48 -47.67
C ARG A 609 8.83 -11.77 -47.21
N ARG A 610 8.94 -12.78 -48.08
CA ARG A 610 9.60 -14.05 -47.79
C ARG A 610 11.06 -13.86 -47.37
N ARG A 611 11.79 -12.94 -48.02
CA ARG A 611 13.18 -12.63 -47.63
C ARG A 611 13.26 -11.97 -46.26
N ALA A 612 12.38 -11.02 -45.96
CA ALA A 612 12.33 -10.36 -44.67
C ALA A 612 12.02 -11.35 -43.54
N LEU A 613 11.01 -12.22 -43.73
CA LEU A 613 10.66 -13.28 -42.79
C LEU A 613 11.83 -14.27 -42.58
N ALA A 614 12.49 -14.69 -43.66
CA ALA A 614 13.64 -15.60 -43.59
C ALA A 614 14.84 -14.99 -42.83
N ALA A 615 14.99 -13.66 -42.84
CA ALA A 615 16.05 -12.97 -42.11
C ALA A 615 15.71 -12.85 -40.60
N LEU A 616 14.44 -12.77 -40.22
CA LEU A 616 13.97 -12.71 -38.82
C LEU A 616 14.04 -14.07 -38.10
N LEU A 617 13.79 -15.17 -38.82
CA LEU A 617 13.70 -16.51 -38.23
C LEU A 617 14.91 -16.92 -37.39
N PRO A 618 16.16 -16.84 -37.86
CA PRO A 618 17.30 -17.25 -37.03
C PRO A 618 17.52 -16.38 -35.80
N LEU A 619 17.14 -15.12 -35.85
CA LEU A 619 17.28 -14.20 -34.73
C LEU A 619 16.31 -14.59 -33.61
N GLN A 620 15.03 -14.76 -33.92
CA GLN A 620 14.00 -15.13 -32.95
C GLN A 620 14.21 -16.57 -32.44
N LYS A 621 14.59 -17.51 -33.31
CA LYS A 621 14.97 -18.87 -32.89
C LYS A 621 16.10 -18.84 -31.86
N GLY A 622 17.14 -18.03 -32.08
CA GLY A 622 18.27 -17.91 -31.15
C GLY A 622 17.86 -17.42 -29.78
N ASP A 623 16.92 -16.46 -29.70
CA ASP A 623 16.37 -15.97 -28.45
C ASP A 623 15.57 -17.05 -27.70
N PHE A 624 14.73 -17.79 -28.41
CA PHE A 624 13.98 -18.91 -27.83
C PHE A 624 14.88 -20.05 -27.35
N VAL A 625 15.96 -20.36 -28.03
CA VAL A 625 16.93 -21.35 -27.55
C VAL A 625 17.48 -20.99 -26.20
N GLN A 626 17.88 -19.72 -25.98
CA GLN A 626 18.39 -19.24 -24.71
C GLN A 626 17.30 -19.20 -23.62
N MET A 627 16.08 -18.80 -23.99
CA MET A 627 14.94 -18.80 -23.08
C MET A 627 14.59 -20.24 -22.64
N PHE A 628 14.48 -21.20 -23.55
CA PHE A 628 14.18 -22.60 -23.21
C PHE A 628 15.33 -23.29 -22.47
N GLU A 629 16.56 -22.86 -22.67
CA GLU A 629 17.67 -23.32 -21.85
C GLU A 629 17.52 -22.89 -20.41
N THR A 630 17.18 -21.61 -20.18
CA THR A 630 16.95 -21.05 -18.86
C THR A 630 15.72 -21.66 -18.19
N MET A 631 14.65 -21.92 -18.96
CA MET A 631 13.37 -22.46 -18.50
C MET A 631 13.28 -23.98 -18.53
N ASN A 632 14.39 -24.69 -18.68
CA ASN A 632 14.41 -26.15 -18.80
C ASN A 632 13.54 -26.86 -17.74
N GLY A 633 12.62 -27.72 -18.16
CA GLY A 633 11.66 -28.43 -17.33
C GLY A 633 10.52 -27.56 -16.75
N LYS A 634 10.35 -26.34 -17.22
CA LYS A 634 9.30 -25.41 -16.75
C LYS A 634 8.47 -24.87 -17.92
N PRO A 635 7.15 -24.65 -17.70
CA PRO A 635 6.29 -24.09 -18.73
C PRO A 635 6.66 -22.64 -19.07
N MET A 636 6.60 -22.32 -20.35
CA MET A 636 6.83 -20.99 -20.86
C MET A 636 5.75 -20.62 -21.88
N THR A 637 4.87 -19.68 -21.49
CA THR A 637 3.83 -19.16 -22.39
C THR A 637 4.42 -18.06 -23.27
N VAL A 638 4.48 -18.32 -24.56
CA VAL A 638 4.98 -17.39 -25.58
C VAL A 638 3.79 -16.74 -26.28
N ARG A 639 3.64 -15.42 -26.07
CA ARG A 639 2.65 -14.63 -26.79
C ARG A 639 3.17 -14.28 -28.18
N LEU A 640 2.42 -14.61 -29.22
CA LEU A 640 2.72 -14.14 -30.55
C LEU A 640 2.60 -12.60 -30.59
N ILE A 641 3.22 -12.02 -31.64
CA ILE A 641 3.34 -10.56 -31.76
C ILE A 641 2.00 -9.85 -31.56
N ASP A 642 1.98 -8.83 -30.72
CA ASP A 642 0.78 -8.11 -30.35
C ASP A 642 0.75 -6.65 -30.82
N PRO A 643 1.81 -5.82 -30.65
CA PRO A 643 1.71 -4.40 -30.95
C PRO A 643 1.49 -4.12 -32.45
N PRO A 644 0.90 -2.97 -32.78
CA PRO A 644 0.72 -2.54 -34.17
C PRO A 644 2.08 -2.23 -34.84
N LEU A 645 2.13 -2.42 -36.13
CA LEU A 645 3.38 -2.33 -36.90
C LEU A 645 4.04 -0.95 -36.86
N HIS A 646 3.27 0.12 -36.64
CA HIS A 646 3.84 1.46 -36.60
C HIS A 646 4.80 1.67 -35.42
N GLU A 647 4.71 0.91 -34.32
CA GLU A 647 5.68 0.97 -33.21
C GLU A 647 7.10 0.61 -33.65
N PHE A 648 7.24 -0.16 -34.71
CA PHE A 648 8.53 -0.49 -35.30
C PHE A 648 9.01 0.54 -36.33
N LEU A 649 8.17 1.53 -36.66
CA LEU A 649 8.47 2.57 -37.62
C LEU A 649 8.98 3.84 -36.92
N PRO A 650 9.68 4.75 -37.63
CA PRO A 650 10.03 6.06 -37.11
C PRO A 650 8.78 6.91 -36.80
N ASP A 651 8.93 7.89 -35.91
CA ASP A 651 7.88 8.87 -35.63
C ASP A 651 7.46 9.61 -36.89
N LEU A 652 6.14 9.76 -37.07
CA LEU A 652 5.56 10.39 -38.27
C LEU A 652 5.98 11.87 -38.40
N THR A 653 6.03 12.59 -37.26
CA THR A 653 6.34 14.02 -37.26
C THR A 653 7.82 14.24 -37.57
N GLU A 654 8.70 13.50 -36.88
CA GLU A 654 10.15 13.59 -37.10
C GLU A 654 10.53 13.25 -38.54
N LEU A 655 10.01 12.13 -39.06
CA LEU A 655 10.27 11.73 -40.42
C LEU A 655 9.69 12.69 -41.44
N SER A 656 8.50 13.27 -41.20
CA SER A 656 7.90 14.27 -42.05
C SER A 656 8.75 15.54 -42.12
N VAL A 657 9.26 15.99 -40.94
CA VAL A 657 10.15 17.17 -40.88
C VAL A 657 11.47 16.89 -41.61
N LYS A 658 12.09 15.72 -41.35
CA LYS A 658 13.31 15.31 -42.06
C LYS A 658 13.13 15.33 -43.58
N VAL A 659 12.13 14.62 -44.09
CA VAL A 659 11.86 14.56 -45.54
C VAL A 659 11.56 15.92 -46.13
N ALA A 660 10.86 16.80 -45.42
CA ALA A 660 10.57 18.16 -45.87
C ALA A 660 11.86 19.01 -45.96
N VAL A 661 12.71 18.95 -44.92
CA VAL A 661 13.98 19.66 -44.86
C VAL A 661 14.94 19.18 -45.92
N ASP A 662 15.11 17.87 -46.08
CA ASP A 662 16.02 17.26 -47.06
C ASP A 662 15.57 17.56 -48.51
N ARG A 663 14.23 17.59 -48.73
CA ARG A 663 13.68 18.02 -50.02
C ARG A 663 14.01 19.48 -50.38
N GLU A 664 13.88 20.39 -49.41
CA GLU A 664 14.23 21.80 -49.60
C GLU A 664 15.75 22.00 -49.84
N ARG A 665 16.58 21.15 -49.24
CA ARG A 665 18.03 21.17 -49.41
C ARG A 665 18.48 20.48 -50.72
N GLY A 666 17.61 19.75 -51.41
CA GLY A 666 17.97 18.96 -52.56
C GLY A 666 18.74 17.69 -52.22
N GLU A 667 18.68 17.24 -50.95
CA GLU A 667 19.39 16.08 -50.41
C GLU A 667 18.44 14.88 -50.10
N LEU A 668 17.19 14.93 -50.59
CA LEU A 668 16.15 13.96 -50.33
C LEU A 668 16.57 12.52 -50.71
N ASP A 669 16.59 11.63 -49.73
CA ASP A 669 16.74 10.19 -49.97
C ASP A 669 15.38 9.60 -50.45
N PRO A 670 15.31 8.95 -51.63
CA PRO A 670 14.09 8.28 -52.06
C PRO A 670 13.61 7.20 -51.10
N ALA A 671 14.52 6.60 -50.31
CA ALA A 671 14.17 5.62 -49.30
C ALA A 671 13.37 6.26 -48.14
N ASP A 672 13.76 7.43 -47.66
CA ASP A 672 13.05 8.16 -46.61
C ASP A 672 11.66 8.62 -47.07
N GLU A 673 11.52 9.05 -48.35
CA GLU A 673 10.23 9.37 -48.92
C GLU A 673 9.29 8.16 -49.03
N ALA A 674 9.85 6.98 -49.42
CA ALA A 674 9.11 5.72 -49.47
C ALA A 674 8.71 5.25 -48.05
N LEU A 675 9.60 5.41 -47.07
CA LEU A 675 9.34 5.08 -45.66
C LEU A 675 8.25 6.00 -45.11
N LEU A 676 8.32 7.30 -45.36
CA LEU A 676 7.27 8.25 -44.92
C LEU A 676 5.89 7.90 -45.48
N ALA A 677 5.82 7.46 -46.72
CA ALA A 677 4.58 7.03 -47.35
C ALA A 677 3.98 5.80 -46.64
N VAL A 678 4.83 4.90 -46.14
CA VAL A 678 4.42 3.71 -45.37
C VAL A 678 4.00 4.13 -43.94
N VAL A 679 4.80 4.97 -43.31
CA VAL A 679 4.46 5.46 -41.95
C VAL A 679 3.10 6.15 -41.93
N ARG A 680 2.83 7.05 -42.91
CA ARG A 680 1.52 7.70 -43.05
C ARG A 680 0.38 6.72 -43.26
N ARG A 681 0.58 5.66 -44.03
CA ARG A 681 -0.45 4.64 -44.30
C ARG A 681 -0.69 3.74 -43.08
N SER A 682 0.34 3.47 -42.27
CA SER A 682 0.29 2.61 -41.10
C SER A 682 -0.08 3.34 -39.81
N HIS A 683 -0.16 4.68 -39.89
CA HIS A 683 -0.59 5.48 -38.76
C HIS A 683 -2.07 5.25 -38.49
N GLU A 684 -2.41 4.91 -37.27
CA GLU A 684 -3.76 4.67 -36.79
C GLU A 684 -4.15 5.75 -35.80
N ASP A 685 -5.39 6.24 -35.86
CA ASP A 685 -5.91 7.24 -34.90
C ASP A 685 -6.02 6.64 -33.49
N ASN A 686 -6.31 5.35 -33.39
CA ASN A 686 -6.34 4.62 -32.13
C ASN A 686 -5.67 3.24 -32.28
N PRO A 687 -4.36 3.15 -32.05
CA PRO A 687 -3.60 1.91 -32.24
C PRO A 687 -4.08 0.76 -31.35
N MET A 688 -4.59 1.05 -30.16
CA MET A 688 -5.09 0.03 -29.23
C MET A 688 -6.26 -0.77 -29.83
N LEU A 689 -7.09 -0.14 -30.65
CA LEU A 689 -8.26 -0.75 -31.30
C LEU A 689 -8.01 -1.14 -32.75
N GLY A 690 -6.81 -0.94 -33.26
CA GLY A 690 -6.43 -1.06 -34.65
C GLY A 690 -5.93 -2.44 -35.08
N LEU A 691 -4.98 -2.44 -36.02
CA LEU A 691 -4.36 -3.62 -36.64
C LEU A 691 -3.21 -4.14 -35.77
N ARG A 692 -3.55 -4.90 -34.77
CA ARG A 692 -2.59 -5.56 -33.84
C ARG A 692 -3.06 -6.96 -33.48
N GLY A 693 -2.22 -7.71 -32.79
CA GLY A 693 -2.55 -9.05 -32.26
C GLY A 693 -3.01 -10.01 -33.33
N VAL A 694 -4.04 -10.80 -33.06
CA VAL A 694 -4.60 -11.77 -33.99
C VAL A 694 -5.01 -11.16 -35.33
N ARG A 695 -5.46 -9.91 -35.35
CA ARG A 695 -5.85 -9.18 -36.55
C ARG A 695 -4.65 -9.03 -37.51
N LEU A 696 -3.51 -8.63 -36.94
CA LEU A 696 -2.24 -8.54 -37.68
C LEU A 696 -1.76 -9.93 -38.14
N LEU A 697 -1.80 -10.91 -37.24
CA LEU A 697 -1.39 -12.28 -37.50
C LEU A 697 -2.18 -12.91 -38.67
N LEU A 698 -3.46 -12.63 -38.78
CA LEU A 698 -4.32 -13.17 -39.83
C LEU A 698 -4.18 -12.42 -41.17
N THR A 699 -3.85 -11.12 -41.15
CA THR A 699 -3.80 -10.26 -42.32
C THR A 699 -2.41 -10.17 -42.95
N MET A 700 -1.35 -10.54 -42.18
CA MET A 700 0.02 -10.61 -42.70
C MET A 700 0.44 -12.05 -42.98
N PRO A 701 0.48 -12.49 -44.23
CA PRO A 701 0.86 -13.87 -44.57
C PRO A 701 2.29 -14.21 -44.15
N GLY A 702 2.47 -15.35 -43.53
CA GLY A 702 3.78 -15.89 -43.13
C GLY A 702 4.22 -15.46 -41.71
N LEU A 703 3.49 -14.58 -41.02
CA LEU A 703 3.91 -14.08 -39.72
C LEU A 703 3.66 -15.10 -38.57
N ILE A 704 2.53 -15.80 -38.58
CA ILE A 704 2.28 -16.94 -37.67
C ILE A 704 3.32 -18.01 -37.91
N GLU A 705 3.48 -18.36 -39.18
CA GLU A 705 4.38 -19.45 -39.61
C GLU A 705 5.83 -19.16 -39.17
N LEU A 706 6.30 -17.92 -39.31
CA LEU A 706 7.62 -17.49 -38.83
C LEU A 706 7.79 -17.72 -37.32
N GLN A 707 6.88 -17.17 -36.52
CA GLN A 707 7.02 -17.18 -35.07
C GLN A 707 6.89 -18.60 -34.51
N VAL A 708 5.91 -19.36 -34.98
CA VAL A 708 5.70 -20.75 -34.56
C VAL A 708 6.87 -21.63 -34.96
N ARG A 709 7.42 -21.44 -36.18
CA ARG A 709 8.60 -22.18 -36.64
C ARG A 709 9.84 -21.86 -35.79
N ALA A 710 10.02 -20.58 -35.41
CA ALA A 710 11.12 -20.21 -34.52
C ALA A 710 11.01 -20.88 -33.15
N ILE A 711 9.81 -20.94 -32.57
CA ILE A 711 9.53 -21.63 -31.31
C ILE A 711 9.80 -23.13 -31.44
N ALA A 712 9.25 -23.77 -32.49
CA ALA A 712 9.35 -25.21 -32.71
C ALA A 712 10.79 -25.64 -32.95
N GLU A 713 11.53 -24.95 -33.85
CA GLU A 713 12.92 -25.25 -34.12
C GLU A 713 13.84 -25.01 -32.92
N ALA A 714 13.57 -24.00 -32.10
CA ALA A 714 14.30 -23.78 -30.86
C ALA A 714 14.05 -24.91 -29.83
N ALA A 715 12.82 -25.38 -29.72
CA ALA A 715 12.48 -26.52 -28.87
C ALA A 715 13.18 -27.80 -29.34
N VAL A 716 13.18 -28.08 -30.68
CA VAL A 716 13.91 -29.19 -31.25
C VAL A 716 15.41 -29.13 -30.96
N GLU A 717 16.02 -27.94 -31.10
CA GLU A 717 17.44 -27.76 -30.80
C GLU A 717 17.74 -28.06 -29.32
N ARG A 718 16.87 -27.67 -28.41
CA ARG A 718 17.02 -28.02 -26.99
C ARG A 718 16.81 -29.51 -26.72
N LEU A 719 15.82 -30.15 -27.35
CA LEU A 719 15.61 -31.61 -27.26
C LEU A 719 16.84 -32.39 -27.77
N HIS A 720 17.46 -31.98 -28.88
CA HIS A 720 18.71 -32.56 -29.36
C HIS A 720 19.87 -32.40 -28.37
N ALA A 721 19.90 -31.27 -27.63
CA ALA A 721 20.87 -31.01 -26.57
C ALA A 721 20.58 -31.74 -25.26
N GLY A 722 19.51 -32.57 -25.19
CA GLY A 722 19.08 -33.29 -24.00
C GLY A 722 18.29 -32.42 -23.00
N GLY A 723 17.79 -31.26 -23.41
CA GLY A 723 16.91 -30.39 -22.63
C GLY A 723 15.45 -30.85 -22.66
N ASP A 724 14.64 -30.17 -21.86
CA ASP A 724 13.21 -30.45 -21.65
C ASP A 724 12.39 -29.12 -21.77
N PRO A 725 12.17 -28.61 -23.02
CA PRO A 725 11.42 -27.36 -23.24
C PRO A 725 9.92 -27.62 -23.20
N HIS A 726 9.16 -26.73 -22.51
CA HIS A 726 7.71 -26.76 -22.41
C HIS A 726 7.07 -25.45 -22.89
N PRO A 727 7.11 -25.14 -24.19
CA PRO A 727 6.46 -23.96 -24.73
C PRO A 727 4.93 -24.10 -24.74
N GLU A 728 4.23 -23.01 -24.45
CA GLU A 728 2.79 -22.82 -24.62
C GLU A 728 2.60 -21.64 -25.58
N ILE A 729 1.82 -21.79 -26.64
CA ILE A 729 1.63 -20.73 -27.64
C ILE A 729 0.35 -19.96 -27.34
N MET A 730 0.46 -18.64 -27.21
CA MET A 730 -0.66 -17.77 -26.83
C MET A 730 -0.97 -16.77 -27.95
N ILE A 731 -2.21 -16.79 -28.42
CA ILE A 731 -2.73 -15.88 -29.45
C ILE A 731 -3.32 -14.64 -28.76
N PRO A 732 -2.77 -13.43 -29.01
CA PRO A 732 -3.27 -12.19 -28.39
C PRO A 732 -4.54 -11.66 -29.08
N LEU A 733 -5.30 -10.85 -28.38
CA LEU A 733 -6.41 -10.01 -28.86
C LEU A 733 -7.54 -10.79 -29.56
N VAL A 734 -7.73 -12.05 -29.19
CA VAL A 734 -8.80 -12.88 -29.78
C VAL A 734 -10.18 -12.32 -29.36
N GLY A 735 -11.01 -12.03 -30.33
CA GLY A 735 -12.40 -11.58 -30.15
C GLY A 735 -13.45 -12.58 -30.65
N SER A 736 -13.04 -13.61 -31.38
CA SER A 736 -13.94 -14.60 -32.00
C SER A 736 -13.30 -15.96 -32.08
N VAL A 737 -14.09 -17.02 -31.90
CA VAL A 737 -13.64 -18.40 -32.09
C VAL A 737 -13.01 -18.63 -33.48
N ARG A 738 -13.55 -18.00 -34.54
CA ARG A 738 -13.03 -18.18 -35.91
C ARG A 738 -11.63 -17.59 -36.06
N GLU A 739 -11.29 -16.50 -35.38
CA GLU A 739 -9.91 -15.97 -35.34
C GLU A 739 -8.96 -16.98 -34.74
N LEU A 740 -9.34 -17.59 -33.61
CA LEU A 740 -8.53 -18.60 -32.94
C LEU A 740 -8.40 -19.85 -33.79
N GLN A 741 -9.47 -20.35 -34.43
CA GLN A 741 -9.45 -21.49 -35.31
C GLN A 741 -8.43 -21.33 -36.41
N ILE A 742 -8.47 -20.19 -37.14
CA ILE A 742 -7.53 -19.97 -38.27
C ILE A 742 -6.09 -19.89 -37.74
N ALA A 743 -5.85 -19.22 -36.64
CA ALA A 743 -4.52 -19.12 -36.04
C ALA A 743 -4.03 -20.50 -35.56
N ARG A 744 -4.90 -21.31 -34.95
CA ARG A 744 -4.62 -22.67 -34.50
C ARG A 744 -4.30 -23.59 -35.65
N GLU A 745 -5.14 -23.64 -36.73
CA GLU A 745 -4.91 -24.42 -37.93
C GLU A 745 -3.52 -24.17 -38.54
N ARG A 746 -3.11 -22.88 -38.61
CA ARG A 746 -1.79 -22.51 -39.14
C ARG A 746 -0.66 -22.93 -38.19
N THR A 747 -0.86 -22.75 -36.88
CA THR A 747 0.12 -23.13 -35.86
C THR A 747 0.35 -24.64 -35.87
N GLU A 748 -0.71 -25.45 -35.87
CA GLU A 748 -0.65 -26.92 -35.93
C GLU A 748 0.03 -27.43 -37.22
N ALA A 749 -0.23 -26.78 -38.37
CA ALA A 749 0.43 -27.11 -39.63
C ALA A 749 1.96 -26.94 -39.53
N VAL A 750 2.44 -25.83 -38.94
CA VAL A 750 3.87 -25.58 -38.76
C VAL A 750 4.49 -26.57 -37.77
N LEU A 751 3.80 -26.88 -36.66
CA LEU A 751 4.27 -27.87 -35.68
C LEU A 751 4.40 -29.27 -36.32
N ALA A 752 3.42 -29.65 -37.12
CA ALA A 752 3.45 -30.93 -37.88
C ALA A 752 4.61 -31.00 -38.89
N GLU A 753 4.87 -29.87 -39.59
CA GLU A 753 5.99 -29.75 -40.51
C GLU A 753 7.34 -29.94 -39.78
N VAL A 754 7.58 -29.18 -38.71
CA VAL A 754 8.82 -29.25 -37.94
C VAL A 754 8.97 -30.59 -37.24
N SER A 755 7.86 -31.21 -36.75
CA SER A 755 7.85 -32.55 -36.21
C SER A 755 8.33 -33.58 -37.24
N ALA A 756 7.81 -33.50 -38.47
CA ALA A 756 8.22 -34.37 -39.58
C ALA A 756 9.68 -34.18 -39.99
N GLU A 757 10.14 -32.92 -40.01
CA GLU A 757 11.53 -32.60 -40.36
C GLU A 757 12.53 -33.09 -39.30
N SER A 758 12.19 -32.98 -38.03
CA SER A 758 13.09 -33.26 -36.90
C SER A 758 13.00 -34.67 -36.34
N GLY A 759 11.86 -35.34 -36.52
CA GLY A 759 11.56 -36.64 -35.91
C GLY A 759 11.14 -36.59 -34.47
N PHE A 760 10.94 -35.42 -33.89
CA PHE A 760 10.35 -35.22 -32.56
C PHE A 760 8.84 -34.94 -32.69
N GLU A 761 8.06 -35.47 -31.78
CA GLU A 761 6.65 -35.08 -31.65
C GLU A 761 6.54 -33.74 -30.89
N LEU A 762 5.97 -32.73 -31.56
CA LEU A 762 5.77 -31.39 -30.98
C LEU A 762 4.27 -31.17 -30.76
N ASP A 763 3.81 -31.34 -29.52
CA ASP A 763 2.43 -31.14 -29.10
C ASP A 763 2.40 -29.98 -28.07
N PHE A 764 2.40 -28.74 -28.58
CA PHE A 764 2.39 -27.57 -27.72
C PHE A 764 0.97 -27.07 -27.47
N PRO A 765 0.57 -26.79 -26.22
CA PRO A 765 -0.71 -26.18 -25.93
C PRO A 765 -0.88 -24.84 -26.67
N ILE A 766 -2.03 -24.67 -27.33
CA ILE A 766 -2.38 -23.45 -28.04
C ILE A 766 -3.56 -22.80 -27.32
N GLY A 767 -3.35 -21.62 -26.74
CA GLY A 767 -4.36 -20.88 -26.03
C GLY A 767 -4.46 -19.43 -26.52
N CYS A 768 -5.28 -18.66 -25.86
CA CYS A 768 -5.46 -17.26 -26.21
C CYS A 768 -5.56 -16.33 -25.01
N MET A 769 -5.35 -15.04 -25.27
CA MET A 769 -5.67 -14.00 -24.30
C MET A 769 -7.16 -13.66 -24.32
N ILE A 770 -7.74 -13.57 -23.12
CA ILE A 770 -9.05 -12.97 -22.88
C ILE A 770 -8.80 -11.55 -22.36
N GLU A 771 -8.83 -10.59 -23.27
CA GLU A 771 -8.48 -9.21 -22.99
C GLU A 771 -9.42 -8.17 -23.64
N LEU A 772 -10.47 -8.67 -24.27
CA LEU A 772 -11.59 -7.87 -24.76
C LEU A 772 -12.87 -8.28 -24.05
N PRO A 773 -13.77 -7.35 -23.69
CA PRO A 773 -15.10 -7.68 -23.13
C PRO A 773 -15.86 -8.66 -24.01
N ARG A 774 -15.75 -8.54 -25.36
CA ARG A 774 -16.36 -9.48 -26.29
C ARG A 774 -15.82 -10.91 -26.10
N ALA A 775 -14.52 -11.07 -25.89
CA ALA A 775 -13.93 -12.39 -25.65
C ALA A 775 -14.45 -13.01 -24.34
N ALA A 776 -14.54 -12.21 -23.26
CA ALA A 776 -15.10 -12.68 -21.99
C ALA A 776 -16.57 -13.12 -22.12
N VAL A 777 -17.38 -12.37 -22.87
CA VAL A 777 -18.79 -12.69 -23.14
C VAL A 777 -18.96 -13.93 -24.01
N SER A 778 -18.04 -14.22 -24.93
CA SER A 778 -18.09 -15.39 -25.83
C SER A 778 -17.05 -16.46 -25.50
N ALA A 779 -16.62 -16.51 -24.23
CA ALA A 779 -15.59 -17.44 -23.77
C ALA A 779 -15.98 -18.91 -23.88
N ASP A 780 -17.27 -19.22 -23.83
CA ASP A 780 -17.83 -20.54 -24.11
C ASP A 780 -17.44 -21.06 -25.50
N THR A 781 -17.64 -20.27 -26.53
CA THR A 781 -17.31 -20.68 -27.91
C THR A 781 -15.80 -20.65 -28.17
N ILE A 782 -15.08 -19.69 -27.58
CA ILE A 782 -13.62 -19.61 -27.73
C ILE A 782 -12.94 -20.81 -27.04
N ALA A 783 -13.50 -21.31 -25.95
CA ALA A 783 -12.98 -22.46 -25.21
C ALA A 783 -13.00 -23.77 -26.01
N GLU A 784 -13.88 -23.88 -27.03
CA GLU A 784 -13.91 -25.05 -27.91
C GLU A 784 -12.53 -25.26 -28.61
N GLU A 785 -11.84 -24.18 -28.92
CA GLU A 785 -10.61 -24.19 -29.68
C GLU A 785 -9.35 -23.86 -28.86
N ALA A 786 -9.50 -23.54 -27.57
CA ALA A 786 -8.38 -23.17 -26.71
C ALA A 786 -7.96 -24.29 -25.77
N ASP A 787 -6.67 -24.46 -25.53
CA ASP A 787 -6.12 -25.36 -24.52
C ASP A 787 -5.92 -24.63 -23.17
N PHE A 788 -5.83 -23.31 -23.20
CA PHE A 788 -5.79 -22.47 -22.01
C PHE A 788 -6.27 -21.05 -22.31
N PHE A 789 -6.68 -20.33 -21.26
CA PHE A 789 -6.92 -18.88 -21.28
C PHE A 789 -5.92 -18.15 -20.41
N SER A 790 -5.50 -16.96 -20.85
CA SER A 790 -4.76 -16.00 -20.04
C SER A 790 -5.48 -14.66 -20.09
N PHE A 791 -5.92 -14.16 -18.94
CA PHE A 791 -6.57 -12.85 -18.88
C PHE A 791 -5.52 -11.74 -18.99
N GLY A 792 -5.57 -10.97 -20.08
CA GLY A 792 -4.76 -9.76 -20.29
C GLY A 792 -5.43 -8.56 -19.63
N THR A 793 -5.32 -8.46 -18.32
CA THR A 793 -6.09 -7.47 -17.54
C THR A 793 -5.72 -6.02 -17.84
N ASN A 794 -4.55 -5.74 -18.42
CA ASN A 794 -4.23 -4.38 -18.88
C ASN A 794 -5.19 -3.92 -19.97
N ASP A 795 -5.27 -4.67 -21.08
CA ASP A 795 -6.18 -4.36 -22.20
C ASP A 795 -7.64 -4.56 -21.82
N LEU A 796 -7.96 -5.55 -21.00
CA LEU A 796 -9.33 -5.77 -20.52
C LEU A 796 -9.81 -4.59 -19.66
N THR A 797 -8.94 -3.97 -18.87
CA THR A 797 -9.24 -2.76 -18.10
C THR A 797 -9.51 -1.58 -19.04
N GLN A 798 -8.60 -1.32 -19.98
CA GLN A 798 -8.74 -0.24 -20.94
C GLN A 798 -10.04 -0.35 -21.74
N THR A 799 -10.32 -1.53 -22.26
CA THR A 799 -11.49 -1.76 -23.12
C THR A 799 -12.81 -1.81 -22.35
N THR A 800 -12.80 -2.24 -21.08
CA THR A 800 -14.00 -2.25 -20.22
C THR A 800 -14.36 -0.85 -19.75
N TRP A 801 -13.37 -0.04 -19.36
CA TRP A 801 -13.56 1.35 -18.97
C TRP A 801 -13.73 2.30 -20.18
N GLY A 802 -13.28 1.88 -21.36
CA GLY A 802 -13.19 2.76 -22.53
C GLY A 802 -12.10 3.83 -22.38
N PHE A 803 -11.01 3.49 -21.69
CA PHE A 803 -9.85 4.35 -21.46
C PHE A 803 -8.68 3.90 -22.32
N SER A 804 -7.93 4.87 -22.85
CA SER A 804 -6.53 4.66 -23.22
C SER A 804 -5.67 5.09 -22.03
N ARG A 805 -4.85 4.20 -21.47
CA ARG A 805 -4.04 4.46 -20.28
C ARG A 805 -3.18 5.71 -20.48
N ASP A 806 -2.46 5.77 -21.58
CA ASP A 806 -1.52 6.85 -21.88
C ASP A 806 -2.23 8.20 -22.02
N ASP A 807 -3.46 8.21 -22.54
CA ASP A 807 -4.26 9.43 -22.69
C ASP A 807 -4.86 9.90 -21.36
N VAL A 808 -5.35 8.99 -20.51
CA VAL A 808 -6.14 9.39 -19.33
C VAL A 808 -5.26 9.72 -18.11
N GLU A 809 -4.12 9.04 -17.93
CA GLU A 809 -3.25 9.26 -16.76
C GLU A 809 -2.72 10.68 -16.66
N GLY A 810 -2.45 11.33 -17.81
CA GLY A 810 -1.96 12.71 -17.87
C GLY A 810 -3.05 13.79 -17.86
N VAL A 811 -4.33 13.44 -18.04
CA VAL A 811 -5.40 14.44 -18.27
C VAL A 811 -6.38 14.52 -17.09
N PHE A 812 -7.14 13.47 -16.78
CA PHE A 812 -8.22 13.54 -15.77
C PHE A 812 -8.18 12.45 -14.71
N PHE A 813 -7.23 11.56 -14.76
CA PHE A 813 -7.18 10.39 -13.89
C PHE A 813 -7.02 10.75 -12.40
N LYS A 814 -6.26 11.81 -12.14
CA LYS A 814 -6.08 12.34 -10.78
C LYS A 814 -7.40 12.87 -10.22
N GLU A 815 -8.15 13.62 -11.00
CA GLU A 815 -9.46 14.15 -10.60
C GLU A 815 -10.44 13.02 -10.27
N TYR A 816 -10.43 11.92 -11.04
CA TYR A 816 -11.26 10.75 -10.78
C TYR A 816 -10.90 10.04 -9.48
N LEU A 817 -9.61 9.99 -9.11
CA LEU A 817 -9.15 9.50 -7.81
C LEU A 817 -9.59 10.44 -6.69
N ASP A 818 -9.42 11.76 -6.89
CA ASP A 818 -9.76 12.78 -5.89
C ASP A 818 -11.27 12.86 -5.63
N GLU A 819 -12.09 12.73 -6.68
CA GLU A 819 -13.56 12.65 -6.59
C GLU A 819 -14.07 11.28 -6.10
N GLY A 820 -13.19 10.27 -5.99
CA GLY A 820 -13.54 8.93 -5.53
C GLY A 820 -14.40 8.14 -6.53
N VAL A 821 -14.29 8.42 -7.83
CA VAL A 821 -14.91 7.62 -8.90
C VAL A 821 -14.37 6.18 -8.84
N PHE A 822 -13.09 6.03 -8.56
CA PHE A 822 -12.48 4.79 -8.13
C PHE A 822 -11.56 5.05 -6.91
N GLY A 823 -11.57 4.11 -5.96
CA GLY A 823 -10.79 4.26 -4.72
C GLY A 823 -9.30 3.99 -4.89
N VAL A 824 -8.94 3.19 -5.91
CA VAL A 824 -7.58 2.83 -6.33
C VAL A 824 -7.55 2.78 -7.85
N SER A 825 -6.39 3.04 -8.44
CA SER A 825 -6.23 2.92 -9.89
C SER A 825 -6.66 1.53 -10.40
N PRO A 826 -7.58 1.44 -11.34
CA PRO A 826 -7.96 0.14 -11.94
C PRO A 826 -6.82 -0.49 -12.75
N PHE A 827 -5.74 0.25 -13.03
CA PHE A 827 -4.51 -0.28 -13.62
C PHE A 827 -3.57 -0.90 -12.58
N GLU A 828 -3.72 -0.56 -11.29
CA GLU A 828 -2.95 -1.13 -10.18
C GLU A 828 -3.65 -2.35 -9.56
N THR A 829 -4.90 -2.18 -9.17
CA THR A 829 -5.74 -3.21 -8.57
C THR A 829 -6.94 -3.47 -9.47
N VAL A 830 -7.32 -4.74 -9.66
CA VAL A 830 -8.45 -5.08 -10.51
C VAL A 830 -9.74 -4.44 -9.99
N ASP A 831 -10.46 -3.77 -10.89
CA ASP A 831 -11.82 -3.29 -10.61
C ASP A 831 -12.79 -4.48 -10.57
N GLU A 832 -13.05 -5.01 -9.38
CA GLU A 832 -13.92 -6.19 -9.20
C GLU A 832 -15.33 -5.98 -9.75
N ARG A 833 -15.84 -4.74 -9.77
CA ARG A 833 -17.23 -4.43 -10.18
C ARG A 833 -17.43 -4.38 -11.69
N GLY A 834 -16.39 -4.02 -12.44
CA GLY A 834 -16.40 -3.94 -13.89
C GLY A 834 -15.53 -5.01 -14.53
N VAL A 835 -14.21 -4.82 -14.50
CA VAL A 835 -13.23 -5.75 -15.09
C VAL A 835 -13.30 -7.14 -14.45
N GLY A 836 -13.46 -7.20 -13.13
CA GLY A 836 -13.59 -8.45 -12.39
C GLY A 836 -14.80 -9.27 -12.86
N ARG A 837 -15.91 -8.60 -13.17
CA ARG A 837 -17.08 -9.29 -13.74
C ARG A 837 -16.81 -9.90 -15.12
N MET A 838 -15.97 -9.25 -15.93
CA MET A 838 -15.54 -9.83 -17.20
C MET A 838 -14.67 -11.07 -16.98
N VAL A 839 -13.77 -11.04 -16.00
CA VAL A 839 -12.96 -12.21 -15.63
C VAL A 839 -13.84 -13.34 -15.12
N GLU A 840 -14.74 -13.08 -14.17
CA GLU A 840 -15.69 -14.10 -13.66
C GLU A 840 -16.48 -14.74 -14.79
N MET A 841 -17.04 -13.92 -15.68
CA MET A 841 -17.81 -14.40 -16.85
C MET A 841 -16.96 -15.26 -17.79
N GLY A 842 -15.71 -14.84 -18.05
CA GLY A 842 -14.78 -15.62 -18.87
C GLY A 842 -14.45 -16.97 -18.25
N VAL A 843 -14.23 -17.02 -16.93
CA VAL A 843 -13.96 -18.27 -16.20
C VAL A 843 -15.18 -19.19 -16.20
N GLU A 844 -16.34 -18.67 -15.84
CA GLU A 844 -17.59 -19.45 -15.77
C GLU A 844 -17.93 -20.06 -17.14
N ARG A 845 -17.96 -19.24 -18.18
CA ARG A 845 -18.33 -19.68 -19.54
C ARG A 845 -17.29 -20.61 -20.13
N GLY A 846 -16.00 -20.30 -19.99
CA GLY A 846 -14.94 -21.16 -20.50
C GLY A 846 -14.97 -22.56 -19.89
N ARG A 847 -15.15 -22.67 -18.57
CA ARG A 847 -15.23 -23.95 -17.85
C ARG A 847 -16.56 -24.67 -18.07
N ALA A 848 -17.64 -23.96 -18.37
CA ALA A 848 -18.89 -24.61 -18.77
C ALA A 848 -18.73 -25.44 -20.05
N THR A 849 -17.89 -24.97 -21.00
CA THR A 849 -17.56 -25.70 -22.22
C THR A 849 -16.47 -26.74 -21.99
N LYS A 850 -15.36 -26.36 -21.31
CA LYS A 850 -14.19 -27.22 -21.08
C LYS A 850 -13.84 -27.21 -19.59
N PRO A 851 -14.39 -28.12 -18.77
CA PRO A 851 -14.23 -28.08 -17.30
C PRO A 851 -12.77 -28.05 -16.82
N GLY A 852 -11.87 -28.70 -17.53
CA GLY A 852 -10.43 -28.73 -17.25
C GLY A 852 -9.61 -27.61 -17.88
N LEU A 853 -10.25 -26.56 -18.43
CA LEU A 853 -9.56 -25.48 -19.11
C LEU A 853 -8.67 -24.73 -18.13
N LYS A 854 -7.36 -24.73 -18.40
CA LYS A 854 -6.37 -24.00 -17.61
C LYS A 854 -6.53 -22.50 -17.82
N MET A 855 -6.61 -21.76 -16.73
CA MET A 855 -6.84 -20.32 -16.78
C MET A 855 -5.90 -19.55 -15.86
N GLY A 856 -5.34 -18.47 -16.35
CA GLY A 856 -4.48 -17.60 -15.56
C GLY A 856 -4.60 -16.13 -15.95
N VAL A 857 -3.82 -15.31 -15.31
CA VAL A 857 -3.71 -13.87 -15.58
C VAL A 857 -2.27 -13.49 -15.84
N CYS A 858 -2.04 -12.57 -16.76
CA CYS A 858 -0.70 -12.06 -17.08
C CYS A 858 -0.61 -10.52 -17.10
N GLY A 859 -1.70 -9.81 -16.83
CA GLY A 859 -1.67 -8.36 -16.63
C GLY A 859 -0.92 -7.95 -15.35
N GLU A 860 -0.64 -6.67 -15.20
CA GLU A 860 0.11 -6.11 -14.06
C GLU A 860 -0.56 -6.44 -12.70
N GLN A 861 -1.88 -6.53 -12.67
CA GLN A 861 -2.66 -6.92 -11.50
C GLN A 861 -2.36 -8.33 -10.99
N GLY A 862 -1.73 -9.20 -11.81
CA GLY A 862 -1.27 -10.53 -11.38
C GLY A 862 -0.23 -10.53 -10.25
N GLY A 863 0.37 -9.38 -9.96
CA GLY A 863 1.30 -9.18 -8.84
C GLY A 863 0.76 -8.30 -7.71
N ASP A 864 -0.49 -7.86 -7.80
CA ASP A 864 -1.13 -7.01 -6.79
C ASP A 864 -1.81 -7.87 -5.70
N PRO A 865 -1.57 -7.59 -4.40
CA PRO A 865 -2.11 -8.38 -3.30
C PRO A 865 -3.62 -8.58 -3.31
N ASP A 866 -4.39 -7.52 -3.50
CA ASP A 866 -5.86 -7.57 -3.49
C ASP A 866 -6.39 -8.32 -4.72
N SER A 867 -5.78 -8.07 -5.88
CA SER A 867 -6.13 -8.74 -7.13
C SER A 867 -5.85 -10.24 -7.08
N ILE A 868 -4.75 -10.68 -6.44
CA ILE A 868 -4.43 -12.10 -6.26
C ILE A 868 -5.51 -12.81 -5.45
N GLN A 869 -6.04 -12.17 -4.40
CA GLN A 869 -7.13 -12.72 -3.62
C GLN A 869 -8.40 -12.85 -4.47
N PHE A 870 -8.70 -11.87 -5.32
CA PHE A 870 -9.79 -11.93 -6.26
C PHE A 870 -9.61 -13.09 -7.26
N PHE A 871 -8.44 -13.23 -7.89
CA PHE A 871 -8.15 -14.30 -8.84
C PHE A 871 -8.23 -15.69 -8.20
N HIS A 872 -7.82 -15.82 -6.94
CA HIS A 872 -8.00 -17.05 -6.18
C HIS A 872 -9.49 -17.39 -5.99
N ARG A 873 -10.32 -16.42 -5.58
CA ARG A 873 -11.78 -16.62 -5.38
C ARG A 873 -12.48 -16.97 -6.68
N THR A 874 -12.10 -16.33 -7.76
CA THR A 874 -12.66 -16.59 -9.10
C THR A 874 -12.21 -17.95 -9.66
N GLY A 875 -11.23 -18.60 -9.04
CA GLY A 875 -10.81 -19.96 -9.37
C GLY A 875 -9.77 -20.05 -10.46
N LEU A 876 -8.95 -19.04 -10.72
CA LEU A 876 -7.84 -19.14 -11.67
C LEU A 876 -6.81 -20.18 -11.19
N ASP A 877 -6.06 -20.75 -12.12
CA ASP A 877 -5.03 -21.77 -11.85
C ASP A 877 -3.67 -21.15 -11.60
N TYR A 878 -3.37 -20.00 -12.24
CA TYR A 878 -2.10 -19.31 -12.06
C TYR A 878 -2.23 -17.79 -12.15
N VAL A 879 -1.29 -17.09 -11.51
CA VAL A 879 -1.03 -15.66 -11.69
C VAL A 879 0.38 -15.48 -12.26
N SER A 880 0.57 -14.49 -13.13
CA SER A 880 1.87 -14.14 -13.70
C SER A 880 2.14 -12.66 -13.52
N CYS A 881 3.32 -12.31 -13.04
CA CYS A 881 3.69 -10.94 -12.70
C CYS A 881 5.17 -10.67 -13.02
N SER A 882 5.60 -9.42 -12.86
CA SER A 882 7.03 -9.10 -13.04
C SER A 882 7.91 -9.92 -12.09
N PRO A 883 9.15 -10.25 -12.47
CA PRO A 883 10.05 -11.07 -11.64
C PRO A 883 10.23 -10.56 -10.22
N PHE A 884 10.21 -9.24 -10.03
CA PHE A 884 10.35 -8.62 -8.72
C PHE A 884 9.14 -8.89 -7.80
N ARG A 885 7.93 -9.01 -8.37
CA ARG A 885 6.68 -9.25 -7.62
C ARG A 885 6.43 -10.73 -7.30
N VAL A 886 7.20 -11.66 -7.85
CA VAL A 886 7.02 -13.10 -7.61
C VAL A 886 6.97 -13.47 -6.12
N PRO A 887 7.86 -12.98 -5.23
CA PRO A 887 7.76 -13.30 -3.80
C PRO A 887 6.46 -12.82 -3.15
N VAL A 888 6.01 -11.62 -3.51
CA VAL A 888 4.74 -11.06 -3.04
C VAL A 888 3.57 -11.94 -3.51
N ALA A 889 3.57 -12.33 -4.78
CA ALA A 889 2.53 -13.18 -5.35
C ALA A 889 2.48 -14.57 -4.68
N ARG A 890 3.63 -15.15 -4.31
CA ARG A 890 3.71 -16.41 -3.57
C ARG A 890 3.07 -16.28 -2.18
N LEU A 891 3.45 -15.23 -1.43
CA LEU A 891 2.91 -14.96 -0.10
C LEU A 891 1.39 -14.76 -0.15
N GLU A 892 0.91 -13.89 -1.04
CA GLU A 892 -0.51 -13.55 -1.15
C GLU A 892 -1.35 -14.71 -1.67
N SER A 893 -0.82 -15.54 -2.57
CA SER A 893 -1.49 -16.78 -2.99
C SER A 893 -1.69 -17.75 -1.82
N GLY A 894 -0.73 -17.85 -0.90
CA GLY A 894 -0.86 -18.64 0.32
C GLY A 894 -1.91 -18.06 1.27
N ARG A 895 -1.89 -16.75 1.47
CA ARG A 895 -2.88 -16.04 2.29
C ARG A 895 -4.29 -16.21 1.72
N ALA A 896 -4.44 -16.07 0.41
CA ALA A 896 -5.73 -16.25 -0.27
C ALA A 896 -6.30 -17.65 -0.06
N ALA A 897 -5.47 -18.68 -0.08
CA ALA A 897 -5.91 -20.06 0.18
C ALA A 897 -6.44 -20.26 1.61
N ILE A 898 -5.89 -19.55 2.58
CA ILE A 898 -6.35 -19.60 3.97
C ILE A 898 -7.64 -18.77 4.16
N PHE A 899 -7.71 -17.58 3.57
CA PHE A 899 -8.90 -16.73 3.68
C PHE A 899 -10.13 -17.32 2.96
N PHE A 900 -9.91 -18.04 1.86
CA PHE A 900 -10.96 -18.57 1.00
C PHE A 900 -10.80 -20.07 0.71
N PRO A 901 -10.83 -20.93 1.73
CA PRO A 901 -10.58 -22.37 1.57
C PRO A 901 -11.61 -23.08 0.69
N GLN A 902 -12.83 -22.53 0.57
CA GLN A 902 -13.90 -23.13 -0.24
C GLN A 902 -13.79 -22.86 -1.75
N ALA A 903 -12.99 -21.90 -2.16
CA ALA A 903 -12.74 -21.65 -3.59
C ALA A 903 -12.06 -22.84 -4.32
N ALA A 904 -11.51 -23.79 -3.57
CA ALA A 904 -10.85 -24.99 -4.09
C ALA A 904 -11.84 -26.12 -4.53
N ARG A 905 -13.12 -26.08 -4.14
CA ARG A 905 -14.06 -27.20 -4.31
C ARG A 905 -14.87 -27.21 -5.60
N VAL A 906 -14.84 -26.14 -6.39
CA VAL A 906 -15.62 -26.08 -7.64
C VAL A 906 -15.04 -27.00 -8.73
N ALA A 907 -13.80 -27.44 -8.60
CA ALA A 907 -13.13 -28.28 -9.59
C ALA A 907 -13.17 -29.80 -9.31
N GLU A 908 -13.59 -30.23 -8.10
CA GLU A 908 -13.59 -31.65 -7.71
C GLU A 908 -14.97 -32.33 -7.69
N GLU A 909 -16.06 -31.56 -7.87
CA GLU A 909 -17.44 -32.10 -7.87
C GLU A 909 -18.14 -32.09 -9.25
N GLY A 910 -17.38 -31.92 -10.36
CA GLY A 910 -17.90 -31.94 -11.72
C GLY A 910 -17.57 -33.21 -12.50
#